data_e044ab1a707fb5c9026a0d5ec0ed4cc8
#
_entry.id   e044ab1a707fb5c9026a0d5ec0ed4cc8
#
_cell.length_a   1.000
_cell.length_b   1.000
_cell.length_c   1.000
_cell.angle_alpha   90.00
_cell.angle_beta   90.00
_cell.angle_gamma   90.00
#
_symmetry.space_group_name_H-M   'P 1'
#
loop_
_entity.id
_entity.type
_entity.pdbx_description
1 polymer ?
#
loop_
_entity_poly.entity_id
_entity_poly.type
_entity_poly.pdbx_seq_one_letter_code
_entity_poly.pdbx_strand_id
1 'polypeptide(L)'
;MIFSERLQSSMDEIQKVGTMFYKTEITDDIVLYGLYRANQHEPIGKLMYNSSMSIFMLRRALDYEYDLSDSEYGKQENKNLPLSQQSECLFKDAESYALLTGSSEIELTHVVLALLNSENHVIKEYLEDEVDTNMLQKELIELIYTGSVSRLESKSSKDKDSDKKVKELPKVIKNSCEDLTQQAINGEIDPIIGRHKEVDMIINTLSRRTKNNVLIVGPAGSGKTALVKGLTVRILNGEIPALVNKRVFSLNLGALMGGTTYRGQLEEKCADLVKALMEMEDIILFIDEMHTIMSAGSSNNSDKVSVARLLKPALTSRKLQIIGCTTEKEVRSIQDDPAFIRRFNLINLDEPDDLETLDILRGLAYKYEEFHEVVIPEETLKAAVRLSSRYIAERYQPDKSIDVIDEAAAKLKLKNRDHITAEKQLELDIDNLLTKISYAEDFNELVDLYNELKVKREEHSKIQADNNNEELRKQKRPVLTPDDIALVVEDRTKIPVAKLMTSDKHKLLKLEEELHKKIIGQELAVKAVSDAVRKNSSGIGNPDKPIAAFMFAGPTGVGKTELCKALADIQFGSSENIIRIDCSEFAESMAVTKLIGSAPGYVGYGEGGQLTEAVRHKPYSVVLFDEFEKARGNLTNIMLQILDEGRLTDSNGVTVSFKNCIIVLTTNLGSGLIQESRAVGFGAGKEEDVDKAEYEILKDKTMAAINKSLPPEFINRLSDVIVFTPLNKEEQRQITRLLGKSLDKRLEDLDIVFKCSDEALDFITDEGYHRELGARPLGRAISTYLEQPLSIYLLEDKIVKGDLVKVELEDGKLVFYIFEED
;
A
#
# COMPACT_ATOMS: atom_id res chain seq x y z
N MET A 1 25.95 -37.03 -26.92
CA MET A 1 26.19 -35.58 -26.71
C MET A 1 26.15 -35.30 -25.21
N ILE A 2 27.22 -34.77 -24.67
CA ILE A 2 27.24 -34.29 -23.27
C ILE A 2 27.04 -32.78 -23.33
N PHE A 3 25.94 -32.31 -22.78
CA PHE A 3 25.70 -30.87 -22.66
C PHE A 3 26.24 -30.36 -21.34
N SER A 4 26.81 -29.16 -21.32
CA SER A 4 27.19 -28.50 -20.10
C SER A 4 25.95 -28.22 -19.21
N GLU A 5 26.13 -28.14 -17.90
CA GLU A 5 25.00 -27.84 -16.96
C GLU A 5 24.23 -26.59 -17.34
N ARG A 6 24.92 -25.55 -17.83
CA ARG A 6 24.33 -24.32 -18.30
C ARG A 6 23.44 -24.49 -19.54
N LEU A 7 23.89 -25.30 -20.48
CA LEU A 7 23.09 -25.60 -21.67
C LEU A 7 21.88 -26.46 -21.32
N GLN A 8 22.01 -27.38 -20.37
CA GLN A 8 20.87 -28.15 -19.88
C GLN A 8 19.82 -27.27 -19.21
N SER A 9 20.20 -26.31 -18.37
CA SER A 9 19.25 -25.37 -17.76
C SER A 9 18.58 -24.47 -18.80
N SER A 10 19.29 -24.13 -19.88
CA SER A 10 18.72 -23.36 -20.99
C SER A 10 17.74 -24.14 -21.83
N MET A 11 17.86 -25.47 -21.90
CA MET A 11 16.92 -26.35 -22.61
C MET A 11 15.50 -26.31 -22.03
N ASP A 12 15.37 -26.15 -20.70
CA ASP A 12 14.08 -26.00 -20.04
C ASP A 12 13.38 -24.70 -20.48
N GLU A 13 14.14 -23.63 -20.67
CA GLU A 13 13.58 -22.35 -21.15
C GLU A 13 13.24 -22.42 -22.64
N ILE A 14 14.04 -23.11 -23.46
CA ILE A 14 13.73 -23.38 -24.87
C ILE A 14 12.41 -24.15 -25.01
N GLN A 15 12.19 -25.17 -24.17
CA GLN A 15 10.94 -25.93 -24.12
C GLN A 15 9.73 -25.06 -23.77
N LYS A 16 9.89 -24.19 -22.76
CA LYS A 16 8.84 -23.23 -22.38
C LYS A 16 8.52 -22.25 -23.52
N VAL A 17 9.54 -21.77 -24.20
CA VAL A 17 9.38 -20.89 -25.37
C VAL A 17 8.64 -21.62 -26.46
N GLY A 18 9.01 -22.83 -26.83
CA GLY A 18 8.30 -23.62 -27.83
C GLY A 18 6.82 -23.83 -27.49
N THR A 19 6.53 -24.09 -26.22
CA THR A 19 5.14 -24.22 -25.73
C THR A 19 4.41 -22.87 -25.77
N MET A 20 5.08 -21.77 -25.44
CA MET A 20 4.53 -20.42 -25.47
C MET A 20 4.11 -19.98 -26.87
N PHE A 21 4.85 -20.40 -27.89
CA PHE A 21 4.54 -20.14 -29.30
C PHE A 21 3.71 -21.27 -29.98
N TYR A 22 3.09 -22.16 -29.20
CA TYR A 22 2.21 -23.24 -29.65
C TYR A 22 2.83 -24.15 -30.72
N LYS A 23 4.15 -24.35 -30.68
CA LYS A 23 4.85 -25.19 -31.64
C LYS A 23 4.66 -26.69 -31.37
N THR A 24 4.78 -27.49 -32.42
CA THR A 24 4.77 -28.97 -32.35
C THR A 24 6.17 -29.55 -32.18
N GLU A 25 7.21 -28.79 -32.55
CA GLU A 25 8.62 -29.11 -32.46
C GLU A 25 9.45 -27.86 -32.20
N ILE A 26 10.67 -28.01 -31.73
CA ILE A 26 11.62 -26.94 -31.45
C ILE A 26 12.45 -26.70 -32.71
N THR A 27 12.30 -25.53 -33.28
CA THR A 27 13.04 -25.02 -34.43
C THR A 27 14.22 -24.15 -34.03
N ASP A 28 15.17 -23.87 -34.91
CA ASP A 28 16.41 -23.13 -34.62
C ASP A 28 16.15 -21.71 -34.07
N ASP A 29 15.10 -21.06 -34.56
CA ASP A 29 14.62 -19.75 -34.12
C ASP A 29 14.15 -19.78 -32.65
N ILE A 30 13.45 -20.86 -32.27
CA ILE A 30 13.06 -21.08 -30.85
C ILE A 30 14.29 -21.36 -29.99
N VAL A 31 15.27 -22.13 -30.51
CA VAL A 31 16.54 -22.37 -29.81
C VAL A 31 17.25 -21.03 -29.59
N LEU A 32 17.38 -20.19 -30.60
CA LEU A 32 18.04 -18.88 -30.50
C LEU A 32 17.34 -17.97 -29.48
N TYR A 33 16.01 -17.86 -29.58
CA TYR A 33 15.23 -17.02 -28.67
C TYR A 33 15.28 -17.55 -27.22
N GLY A 34 15.16 -18.84 -27.02
CA GLY A 34 15.21 -19.45 -25.69
C GLY A 34 16.59 -19.35 -25.05
N LEU A 35 17.67 -19.55 -25.82
CA LEU A 35 19.04 -19.34 -25.35
C LEU A 35 19.30 -17.90 -24.91
N TYR A 36 18.88 -16.93 -25.73
CA TYR A 36 19.03 -15.52 -25.41
C TYR A 36 18.25 -15.18 -24.14
N ARG A 37 16.99 -15.63 -24.03
CA ARG A 37 16.14 -15.37 -22.87
C ARG A 37 16.67 -15.97 -21.57
N ALA A 38 17.20 -17.20 -21.65
CA ALA A 38 17.78 -17.87 -20.48
C ALA A 38 19.08 -17.21 -19.97
N ASN A 39 19.86 -16.55 -20.86
CA ASN A 39 21.22 -16.11 -20.57
C ASN A 39 21.44 -14.61 -20.73
N GLN A 40 20.43 -13.76 -20.59
CA GLN A 40 20.51 -12.30 -20.75
C GLN A 40 21.56 -11.63 -19.89
N HIS A 41 21.83 -12.16 -18.71
CA HIS A 41 22.75 -11.58 -17.72
C HIS A 41 24.16 -12.20 -17.76
N GLU A 42 24.30 -13.31 -18.50
CA GLU A 42 25.56 -14.02 -18.68
C GLU A 42 26.47 -13.34 -19.73
N PRO A 43 27.79 -13.59 -19.72
CA PRO A 43 28.72 -13.02 -20.70
C PRO A 43 28.27 -13.20 -22.16
N ILE A 44 27.71 -14.36 -22.49
CA ILE A 44 27.23 -14.68 -23.83
C ILE A 44 25.98 -13.87 -24.22
N GLY A 45 25.04 -13.67 -23.29
CA GLY A 45 23.87 -12.84 -23.54
C GLY A 45 24.24 -11.37 -23.72
N LYS A 46 25.21 -10.88 -22.94
CA LYS A 46 25.76 -9.53 -23.09
C LYS A 46 26.49 -9.35 -24.41
N LEU A 47 27.21 -10.38 -24.87
CA LEU A 47 27.88 -10.38 -26.14
C LEU A 47 26.90 -10.34 -27.31
N MET A 48 25.86 -11.15 -27.27
CA MET A 48 24.75 -11.14 -28.23
C MET A 48 24.06 -9.77 -28.26
N TYR A 49 23.82 -9.16 -27.11
CA TYR A 49 23.23 -7.83 -27.01
C TYR A 49 24.14 -6.73 -27.59
N ASN A 50 25.45 -6.77 -27.29
CA ASN A 50 26.42 -5.81 -27.80
C ASN A 50 26.60 -5.88 -29.33
N SER A 51 26.29 -7.04 -29.94
CA SER A 51 26.26 -7.25 -31.39
C SER A 51 24.94 -6.83 -32.04
N SER A 52 24.15 -5.97 -31.39
CA SER A 52 22.84 -5.46 -31.82
C SER A 52 21.72 -6.51 -31.87
N MET A 53 21.93 -7.69 -31.32
CA MET A 53 20.90 -8.74 -31.25
C MET A 53 19.89 -8.41 -30.13
N SER A 54 18.71 -7.95 -30.50
CA SER A 54 17.63 -7.59 -29.56
C SER A 54 16.64 -8.75 -29.41
N ILE A 55 16.32 -9.14 -28.16
CA ILE A 55 15.30 -10.17 -27.87
C ILE A 55 13.93 -9.81 -28.45
N PHE A 56 13.63 -8.52 -28.53
CA PHE A 56 12.38 -8.03 -29.08
C PHE A 56 12.28 -8.25 -30.60
N MET A 57 13.39 -8.04 -31.31
CA MET A 57 13.45 -8.27 -32.73
C MET A 57 13.34 -9.76 -33.05
N LEU A 58 14.00 -10.60 -32.29
CA LEU A 58 13.84 -12.05 -32.37
C LEU A 58 12.39 -12.49 -32.14
N ARG A 59 11.75 -11.94 -31.13
CA ARG A 59 10.34 -12.20 -30.84
C ARG A 59 9.44 -11.73 -31.96
N ARG A 60 9.70 -10.55 -32.52
CA ARG A 60 8.93 -10.00 -33.65
C ARG A 60 9.08 -10.83 -34.92
N ALA A 61 10.29 -11.32 -35.23
CA ALA A 61 10.51 -12.24 -36.33
C ALA A 61 9.69 -13.54 -36.14
N LEU A 62 9.67 -14.07 -34.90
CA LEU A 62 8.83 -15.22 -34.54
C LEU A 62 7.33 -14.94 -34.60
N ASP A 63 6.88 -13.75 -34.14
CA ASP A 63 5.47 -13.33 -34.17
C ASP A 63 4.99 -13.06 -35.64
N TYR A 64 5.88 -12.60 -36.54
CA TYR A 64 5.54 -12.27 -37.91
C TYR A 64 5.34 -13.52 -38.78
N GLU A 65 6.05 -14.61 -38.48
CA GLU A 65 5.88 -15.90 -39.19
C GLU A 65 4.60 -16.62 -38.76
N TYR A 66 3.99 -16.24 -37.65
CA TYR A 66 2.83 -16.92 -37.06
C TYR A 66 1.75 -15.91 -36.65
N ASP A 67 0.74 -15.78 -37.53
CA ASP A 67 -0.43 -14.93 -37.27
C ASP A 67 -1.23 -15.49 -36.07
N LEU A 68 -1.11 -14.86 -34.90
CA LEU A 68 -1.78 -15.26 -33.66
C LEU A 68 -3.28 -14.91 -33.60
N SER A 69 -3.92 -14.69 -34.78
CA SER A 69 -5.33 -14.30 -34.88
C SER A 69 -6.33 -15.44 -34.68
N ASP A 70 -5.92 -16.70 -34.59
CA ASP A 70 -6.83 -17.84 -34.42
C ASP A 70 -6.88 -18.32 -32.96
N SER A 71 -7.88 -17.84 -32.24
CA SER A 71 -8.18 -18.07 -30.83
C SER A 71 -8.85 -19.41 -30.49
N GLU A 72 -8.43 -20.53 -31.06
CA GLU A 72 -9.08 -21.84 -30.83
C GLU A 72 -8.13 -22.98 -30.44
N TYR A 73 -7.07 -22.78 -29.67
CA TYR A 73 -6.34 -23.94 -29.16
C TYR A 73 -6.24 -23.90 -27.64
N GLY A 74 -6.97 -24.84 -27.05
CA GLY A 74 -7.05 -25.06 -25.61
C GLY A 74 -5.71 -25.44 -24.98
N LYS A 75 -5.62 -25.22 -23.68
CA LYS A 75 -4.55 -25.58 -22.76
C LYS A 75 -3.86 -26.91 -23.14
N GLN A 76 -2.68 -26.81 -23.72
CA GLN A 76 -1.78 -27.96 -23.80
C GLN A 76 -0.95 -28.03 -22.50
N GLU A 77 -1.10 -29.15 -21.80
CA GLU A 77 -0.24 -29.53 -20.69
C GLU A 77 1.21 -29.66 -21.15
N ASN A 78 2.17 -29.35 -20.26
CA ASN A 78 3.62 -29.48 -20.43
C ASN A 78 4.00 -30.80 -21.12
N LYS A 79 4.19 -30.79 -22.44
CA LYS A 79 4.78 -31.88 -23.18
C LYS A 79 6.18 -31.45 -23.61
N ASN A 80 7.18 -32.32 -23.37
CA ASN A 80 8.49 -32.14 -23.97
C ASN A 80 8.36 -32.18 -25.49
N LEU A 81 8.62 -31.04 -26.14
CA LEU A 81 8.56 -30.93 -27.58
C LEU A 81 9.79 -31.61 -28.23
N PRO A 82 9.65 -32.38 -29.31
CA PRO A 82 10.80 -32.93 -30.01
C PRO A 82 11.57 -31.80 -30.74
N LEU A 83 12.84 -32.01 -30.95
CA LEU A 83 13.66 -31.15 -31.82
C LEU A 83 13.25 -31.35 -33.27
N SER A 84 13.21 -30.27 -34.07
CA SER A 84 13.08 -30.37 -35.50
C SER A 84 14.32 -31.01 -36.14
N GLN A 85 14.20 -31.51 -37.34
CA GLN A 85 15.34 -32.11 -38.06
C GLN A 85 16.48 -31.10 -38.27
N GLN A 86 16.14 -29.82 -38.45
CA GLN A 86 17.13 -28.72 -38.52
C GLN A 86 17.83 -28.50 -37.20
N SER A 87 17.09 -28.42 -36.10
CA SER A 87 17.69 -28.25 -34.77
C SER A 87 18.52 -29.45 -34.30
N GLU A 88 18.18 -30.67 -34.74
CA GLU A 88 19.06 -31.82 -34.54
C GLU A 88 20.41 -31.69 -35.31
N CYS A 89 20.38 -31.13 -36.52
CA CYS A 89 21.60 -30.84 -37.27
C CYS A 89 22.40 -29.72 -36.59
N LEU A 90 21.73 -28.67 -36.09
CA LEU A 90 22.35 -27.56 -35.34
C LEU A 90 23.13 -28.07 -34.13
N PHE A 91 22.60 -28.98 -33.31
CA PHE A 91 23.31 -29.54 -32.18
C PHE A 91 24.45 -30.46 -32.58
N LYS A 92 24.39 -31.14 -33.76
CA LYS A 92 25.53 -31.87 -34.32
C LYS A 92 26.65 -30.93 -34.80
N ASP A 93 26.29 -29.81 -35.40
CA ASP A 93 27.27 -28.79 -35.78
C ASP A 93 27.91 -28.16 -34.52
N ALA A 94 27.12 -27.88 -33.46
CA ALA A 94 27.66 -27.45 -32.18
C ALA A 94 28.61 -28.48 -31.53
N GLU A 95 28.35 -29.78 -31.67
CA GLU A 95 29.26 -30.86 -31.27
C GLU A 95 30.59 -30.83 -32.05
N SER A 96 30.47 -30.57 -33.37
CA SER A 96 31.67 -30.44 -34.23
C SER A 96 32.53 -29.21 -33.80
N TYR A 97 31.89 -28.08 -33.45
CA TYR A 97 32.62 -26.91 -32.88
C TYR A 97 33.23 -27.21 -31.51
N ALA A 98 32.54 -27.95 -30.65
CA ALA A 98 33.09 -28.35 -29.36
C ALA A 98 34.35 -29.24 -29.53
N LEU A 99 34.32 -30.17 -30.48
CA LEU A 99 35.49 -31.01 -30.81
C LEU A 99 36.65 -30.19 -31.38
N LEU A 100 36.37 -29.22 -32.26
CA LEU A 100 37.38 -28.34 -32.85
C LEU A 100 38.06 -27.45 -31.81
N THR A 101 37.34 -27.03 -30.79
CA THR A 101 37.84 -26.19 -29.69
C THR A 101 38.44 -26.97 -28.56
N GLY A 102 38.41 -28.33 -28.62
CA GLY A 102 38.97 -29.23 -27.60
C GLY A 102 38.14 -29.33 -26.33
N SER A 103 36.87 -28.94 -26.39
CA SER A 103 35.94 -29.05 -25.24
C SER A 103 35.35 -30.45 -25.14
N SER A 104 35.22 -30.98 -23.90
CA SER A 104 34.60 -32.28 -23.65
C SER A 104 33.07 -32.23 -23.62
N GLU A 105 32.51 -31.02 -23.55
CA GLU A 105 31.06 -30.77 -23.45
C GLU A 105 30.64 -29.71 -24.46
N ILE A 106 29.37 -29.76 -24.89
CA ILE A 106 28.78 -28.73 -25.73
C ILE A 106 28.35 -27.59 -24.81
N GLU A 107 28.99 -26.41 -24.97
CA GLU A 107 28.63 -25.20 -24.24
C GLU A 107 27.69 -24.29 -25.07
N LEU A 108 27.11 -23.30 -24.42
CA LEU A 108 26.24 -22.29 -25.04
C LEU A 108 26.92 -21.60 -26.24
N THR A 109 28.21 -21.30 -26.13
CA THR A 109 29.02 -20.66 -27.17
C THR A 109 29.12 -21.49 -28.45
N HIS A 110 29.20 -22.80 -28.34
CA HIS A 110 29.21 -23.70 -29.50
C HIS A 110 27.85 -23.73 -30.21
N VAL A 111 26.73 -23.68 -29.46
CA VAL A 111 25.40 -23.64 -30.05
C VAL A 111 25.14 -22.32 -30.74
N VAL A 112 25.59 -21.19 -30.18
CA VAL A 112 25.45 -19.87 -30.82
C VAL A 112 26.31 -19.79 -32.07
N LEU A 113 27.53 -20.34 -32.07
CA LEU A 113 28.34 -20.44 -33.28
C LEU A 113 27.69 -21.28 -34.37
N ALA A 114 27.04 -22.38 -34.02
CA ALA A 114 26.30 -23.20 -34.97
C ALA A 114 25.09 -22.44 -35.52
N LEU A 115 24.38 -21.68 -34.68
CA LEU A 115 23.24 -20.84 -35.10
C LEU A 115 23.65 -19.74 -36.12
N LEU A 116 24.84 -19.13 -35.90
CA LEU A 116 25.35 -18.11 -36.83
C LEU A 116 25.65 -18.67 -38.24
N ASN A 117 25.89 -19.97 -38.34
CA ASN A 117 26.17 -20.64 -39.59
C ASN A 117 24.97 -21.50 -40.08
N SER A 118 23.79 -21.38 -39.44
CA SER A 118 22.59 -22.09 -39.83
C SER A 118 22.07 -21.64 -41.20
N GLU A 119 21.55 -22.57 -41.97
CA GLU A 119 20.87 -22.27 -43.26
C GLU A 119 19.40 -21.84 -43.06
N ASN A 120 18.92 -21.71 -41.83
CA ASN A 120 17.54 -21.29 -41.55
C ASN A 120 17.31 -19.88 -42.09
N HIS A 121 16.31 -19.74 -42.97
CA HIS A 121 16.00 -18.49 -43.69
C HIS A 121 15.67 -17.35 -42.72
N VAL A 122 14.93 -17.63 -41.65
CA VAL A 122 14.51 -16.62 -40.67
C VAL A 122 15.71 -16.10 -39.85
N ILE A 123 16.59 -16.99 -39.41
CA ILE A 123 17.80 -16.61 -38.70
C ILE A 123 18.75 -15.84 -39.61
N LYS A 124 18.86 -16.28 -40.86
CA LYS A 124 19.78 -15.69 -41.85
C LYS A 124 19.35 -14.27 -42.23
N GLU A 125 18.06 -14.08 -42.54
CA GLU A 125 17.48 -12.77 -42.84
C GLU A 125 17.59 -11.81 -41.64
N TYR A 126 17.36 -12.31 -40.44
CA TYR A 126 17.50 -11.54 -39.20
C TYR A 126 18.94 -11.17 -38.88
N LEU A 127 19.91 -12.09 -39.09
CA LEU A 127 21.32 -11.87 -38.79
C LEU A 127 22.04 -11.01 -39.85
N GLU A 128 21.66 -11.11 -41.12
CA GLU A 128 22.30 -10.38 -42.24
C GLU A 128 21.97 -8.87 -42.17
N ASP A 129 20.77 -8.50 -41.75
CA ASP A 129 20.32 -7.10 -41.77
C ASP A 129 20.67 -6.31 -40.50
N GLU A 130 20.88 -6.96 -39.33
CA GLU A 130 20.92 -6.25 -38.04
C GLU A 130 22.11 -6.60 -37.15
N VAL A 131 22.86 -7.68 -37.42
CA VAL A 131 23.94 -8.17 -36.55
C VAL A 131 25.28 -8.23 -37.31
N ASP A 132 26.32 -7.66 -36.74
CA ASP A 132 27.71 -7.88 -37.22
C ASP A 132 28.15 -9.31 -36.86
N THR A 133 27.80 -10.27 -37.72
CA THR A 133 28.07 -11.71 -37.53
C THR A 133 29.55 -12.02 -37.49
N ASN A 134 30.37 -11.28 -38.21
CA ASN A 134 31.83 -11.47 -38.22
C ASN A 134 32.48 -11.03 -36.90
N MET A 135 31.96 -9.94 -36.34
CA MET A 135 32.42 -9.47 -35.01
C MET A 135 31.99 -10.45 -33.93
N LEU A 136 30.73 -10.86 -33.94
CA LEU A 136 30.17 -11.81 -32.97
C LEU A 136 30.88 -13.18 -33.00
N GLN A 137 31.21 -13.71 -34.18
CA GLN A 137 31.96 -14.96 -34.32
C GLN A 137 33.37 -14.86 -33.71
N LYS A 138 34.11 -13.76 -33.96
CA LYS A 138 35.41 -13.55 -33.37
C LYS A 138 35.38 -13.45 -31.86
N GLU A 139 34.41 -12.74 -31.31
CA GLU A 139 34.25 -12.58 -29.87
C GLU A 139 33.80 -13.85 -29.17
N LEU A 140 32.95 -14.69 -29.83
CA LEU A 140 32.57 -16.01 -29.35
C LEU A 140 33.77 -16.95 -29.29
N ILE A 141 34.60 -16.96 -30.32
CA ILE A 141 35.85 -17.75 -30.36
C ILE A 141 36.80 -17.28 -29.24
N GLU A 142 36.98 -15.96 -29.04
CA GLU A 142 37.77 -15.42 -27.95
C GLU A 142 37.22 -15.82 -26.56
N LEU A 143 35.91 -15.86 -26.38
CA LEU A 143 35.23 -16.31 -25.16
C LEU A 143 35.53 -17.79 -24.88
N ILE A 144 35.52 -18.64 -25.91
CA ILE A 144 35.83 -20.09 -25.77
C ILE A 144 37.27 -20.29 -25.28
N TYR A 145 38.23 -19.56 -25.83
CA TYR A 145 39.63 -19.77 -25.50
C TYR A 145 40.12 -19.03 -24.25
N THR A 146 39.47 -17.94 -23.82
CA THR A 146 39.91 -17.09 -22.71
C THR A 146 39.05 -17.25 -21.46
N GLY A 147 37.86 -17.83 -21.55
CA GLY A 147 36.91 -17.95 -20.42
C GLY A 147 36.41 -16.62 -19.83
N SER A 148 36.83 -15.49 -20.41
CA SER A 148 36.44 -14.16 -19.91
C SER A 148 36.40 -13.14 -21.05
N VAL A 149 35.31 -12.35 -21.10
CA VAL A 149 35.20 -11.14 -21.94
C VAL A 149 35.98 -10.00 -21.27
N SER A 150 37.30 -10.15 -21.18
CA SER A 150 38.14 -9.20 -20.39
C SER A 150 38.67 -8.03 -21.21
N ARG A 151 38.14 -7.73 -22.40
CA ARG A 151 38.62 -6.64 -23.26
C ARG A 151 37.61 -5.59 -23.71
N LEU A 152 36.36 -5.61 -23.21
CA LEU A 152 35.39 -4.55 -23.56
C LEU A 152 35.57 -3.23 -22.76
N GLU A 153 36.46 -3.19 -21.79
CA GLU A 153 36.73 -1.95 -21.03
C GLU A 153 37.95 -1.17 -21.50
N SER A 154 38.78 -1.62 -22.46
CA SER A 154 40.07 -0.99 -22.76
C SER A 154 40.37 -0.73 -24.23
N LYS A 155 39.40 -0.72 -25.15
CA LYS A 155 39.68 -0.27 -26.52
C LYS A 155 38.83 0.97 -26.91
N SER A 156 38.92 2.03 -26.13
CA SER A 156 38.56 3.38 -26.58
C SER A 156 39.78 4.27 -26.74
N SER A 157 40.86 3.76 -27.32
CA SER A 157 41.91 4.66 -27.82
C SER A 157 42.81 3.94 -28.84
N LYS A 158 42.66 4.35 -30.10
CA LYS A 158 43.52 4.17 -31.28
C LYS A 158 42.99 3.18 -32.34
N ASP A 159 42.10 3.68 -33.17
CA ASP A 159 42.34 3.69 -34.61
C ASP A 159 41.47 4.79 -35.24
N LYS A 160 42.15 5.70 -35.93
CA LYS A 160 41.56 6.81 -36.68
C LYS A 160 41.09 6.30 -38.03
N ASP A 161 39.93 6.78 -38.40
CA ASP A 161 39.34 6.98 -39.72
C ASP A 161 38.04 6.14 -39.97
N SER A 162 36.97 6.67 -39.44
CA SER A 162 35.70 6.89 -40.20
C SER A 162 34.78 7.75 -39.31
N ASP A 163 34.53 8.95 -39.77
CA ASP A 163 33.78 10.01 -39.11
C ASP A 163 32.33 9.59 -38.78
N LYS A 164 32.09 9.24 -37.49
CA LYS A 164 30.92 9.67 -36.71
C LYS A 164 31.39 9.93 -35.28
N LYS A 165 31.87 11.15 -35.05
CA LYS A 165 32.16 11.65 -33.71
C LYS A 165 30.93 11.50 -32.83
N VAL A 166 30.96 10.58 -31.88
CA VAL A 166 30.14 10.68 -30.66
C VAL A 166 30.57 11.99 -29.99
N LYS A 167 29.79 13.05 -30.18
CA LYS A 167 30.07 14.37 -29.57
C LYS A 167 30.10 14.15 -28.07
N GLU A 168 31.27 14.40 -27.43
CA GLU A 168 31.35 14.46 -25.97
C GLU A 168 30.27 15.40 -25.46
N LEU A 169 29.52 14.93 -24.45
CA LEU A 169 28.46 15.71 -23.82
C LEU A 169 29.05 17.01 -23.26
N PRO A 170 28.47 18.17 -23.58
CA PRO A 170 28.90 19.44 -23.01
C PRO A 170 28.95 19.37 -21.49
N LYS A 171 29.97 19.92 -20.87
CA LYS A 171 30.15 19.90 -19.40
C LYS A 171 28.90 20.43 -18.64
N VAL A 172 28.21 21.39 -19.24
CA VAL A 172 26.98 21.98 -18.66
C VAL A 172 25.87 20.92 -18.55
N ILE A 173 25.70 20.07 -19.56
CA ILE A 173 24.69 19.00 -19.53
C ILE A 173 25.08 17.93 -18.50
N LYS A 174 26.37 17.51 -18.48
CA LYS A 174 26.86 16.54 -17.48
C LYS A 174 26.64 16.99 -16.03
N ASN A 175 26.77 18.30 -15.78
CA ASN A 175 26.65 18.87 -14.43
C ASN A 175 25.20 19.17 -14.00
N SER A 176 24.27 19.32 -14.94
CA SER A 176 22.90 19.77 -14.65
C SER A 176 21.84 18.75 -15.01
N CYS A 177 22.21 17.67 -15.72
CA CYS A 177 21.28 16.65 -16.15
C CYS A 177 21.81 15.24 -15.83
N GLU A 178 20.90 14.34 -15.51
CA GLU A 178 21.15 12.91 -15.39
C GLU A 178 20.79 12.21 -16.70
N ASP A 179 21.66 11.33 -17.18
CA ASP A 179 21.44 10.59 -18.42
C ASP A 179 20.63 9.32 -18.15
N LEU A 180 19.32 9.40 -18.34
CA LEU A 180 18.42 8.25 -18.17
C LEU A 180 18.70 7.13 -19.18
N THR A 181 19.17 7.47 -20.38
CA THR A 181 19.54 6.46 -21.39
C THR A 181 20.73 5.65 -20.90
N GLN A 182 21.73 6.29 -20.29
CA GLN A 182 22.87 5.58 -19.72
C GLN A 182 22.47 4.72 -18.52
N GLN A 183 21.59 5.21 -17.65
CA GLN A 183 21.03 4.41 -16.54
C GLN A 183 20.25 3.20 -17.05
N ALA A 184 19.48 3.35 -18.15
CA ALA A 184 18.80 2.23 -18.79
C ALA A 184 19.78 1.18 -19.36
N ILE A 185 20.88 1.61 -19.99
CA ILE A 185 21.95 0.73 -20.48
C ILE A 185 22.59 -0.05 -19.33
N ASN A 186 22.79 0.60 -18.18
CA ASN A 186 23.35 -0.02 -16.99
C ASN A 186 22.35 -0.97 -16.27
N GLY A 187 21.10 -1.04 -16.71
CA GLY A 187 20.05 -1.85 -16.05
C GLY A 187 19.53 -1.26 -14.74
N GLU A 188 19.78 0.02 -14.49
CA GLU A 188 19.37 0.71 -13.25
C GLU A 188 17.88 1.16 -13.28
N ILE A 189 17.25 1.10 -14.45
CA ILE A 189 15.86 1.52 -14.65
C ILE A 189 14.94 0.31 -14.71
N ASP A 190 13.83 0.40 -13.97
CA ASP A 190 12.78 -0.62 -13.98
C ASP A 190 11.97 -0.57 -15.27
N PRO A 191 11.59 -1.73 -15.84
CA PRO A 191 10.70 -1.78 -16.99
C PRO A 191 9.32 -1.24 -16.59
N ILE A 192 8.67 -0.56 -17.53
CA ILE A 192 7.28 -0.15 -17.33
C ILE A 192 6.35 -1.34 -17.55
N ILE A 193 5.41 -1.49 -16.63
CA ILE A 193 4.40 -2.54 -16.67
C ILE A 193 3.04 -1.87 -16.80
N GLY A 194 2.25 -2.33 -17.75
CA GLY A 194 0.97 -1.70 -18.06
C GLY A 194 1.12 -0.31 -18.70
N ARG A 195 0.12 0.53 -18.53
CA ARG A 195 0.10 1.95 -19.01
C ARG A 195 0.34 2.11 -20.51
N HIS A 196 -0.02 1.10 -21.32
CA HIS A 196 0.22 1.11 -22.78
C HIS A 196 -0.44 2.30 -23.45
N LYS A 197 -1.66 2.67 -23.04
CA LYS A 197 -2.41 3.80 -23.63
C LYS A 197 -1.70 5.13 -23.40
N GLU A 198 -1.25 5.37 -22.18
CA GLU A 198 -0.55 6.62 -21.81
C GLU A 198 0.80 6.71 -22.51
N VAL A 199 1.54 5.60 -22.58
CA VAL A 199 2.80 5.53 -23.34
C VAL A 199 2.57 5.83 -24.81
N ASP A 200 1.56 5.25 -25.43
CA ASP A 200 1.21 5.51 -26.84
C ASP A 200 0.81 6.97 -27.07
N MET A 201 0.09 7.59 -26.13
CA MET A 201 -0.23 9.02 -26.18
C MET A 201 1.03 9.89 -26.12
N ILE A 202 2.01 9.54 -25.27
CA ILE A 202 3.29 10.23 -25.17
C ILE A 202 4.05 10.11 -26.50
N ILE A 203 4.20 8.89 -27.03
CA ILE A 203 4.88 8.60 -28.29
C ILE A 203 4.24 9.38 -29.46
N ASN A 204 2.91 9.31 -29.57
CA ASN A 204 2.16 10.03 -30.58
C ASN A 204 2.38 11.55 -30.47
N THR A 205 2.44 12.08 -29.26
CA THR A 205 2.67 13.51 -29.04
C THR A 205 4.10 13.91 -29.40
N LEU A 206 5.11 13.16 -28.95
CA LEU A 206 6.50 13.40 -29.26
C LEU A 206 6.77 13.32 -30.78
N SER A 207 6.03 12.49 -31.50
CA SER A 207 6.18 12.33 -32.98
C SER A 207 5.51 13.44 -33.80
N ARG A 208 4.78 14.38 -33.16
CA ARG A 208 4.10 15.47 -33.88
C ARG A 208 5.07 16.50 -34.41
N ARG A 209 4.72 17.10 -35.55
CA ARG A 209 5.46 18.21 -36.16
C ARG A 209 5.42 19.50 -35.32
N THR A 210 4.33 19.76 -34.60
CA THR A 210 4.11 20.92 -33.74
C THR A 210 3.46 20.45 -32.44
N LYS A 211 3.75 21.15 -31.32
CA LYS A 211 3.29 20.79 -29.98
C LYS A 211 3.76 19.36 -29.61
N ASN A 212 5.04 19.13 -29.79
CA ASN A 212 5.72 17.85 -29.51
C ASN A 212 6.25 17.76 -28.08
N ASN A 213 5.75 18.60 -27.17
CA ASN A 213 6.09 18.52 -25.75
C ASN A 213 4.89 17.93 -24.97
N VAL A 214 5.18 17.15 -23.94
CA VAL A 214 4.21 16.44 -23.10
C VAL A 214 4.24 16.99 -21.68
N LEU A 215 3.07 17.22 -21.09
CA LEU A 215 2.92 17.47 -19.68
C LEU A 215 2.04 16.37 -19.07
N ILE A 216 2.65 15.51 -18.24
CA ILE A 216 1.96 14.43 -17.54
C ILE A 216 1.43 15.00 -16.23
N VAL A 217 0.13 14.95 -16.03
CA VAL A 217 -0.56 15.43 -14.84
C VAL A 217 -1.21 14.26 -14.13
N GLY A 218 -1.01 14.13 -12.83
CA GLY A 218 -1.63 13.07 -12.06
C GLY A 218 -1.24 13.13 -10.58
N PRO A 219 -1.92 12.39 -9.71
CA PRO A 219 -1.66 12.42 -8.28
C PRO A 219 -0.23 11.97 -7.95
N ALA A 220 0.26 12.34 -6.75
CA ALA A 220 1.55 11.86 -6.26
C ALA A 220 1.50 10.33 -6.09
N GLY A 221 2.55 9.61 -6.49
CA GLY A 221 2.59 8.15 -6.40
C GLY A 221 1.87 7.39 -7.53
N SER A 222 1.28 8.06 -8.55
CA SER A 222 0.64 7.38 -9.71
C SER A 222 1.62 6.78 -10.72
N GLY A 223 2.94 6.93 -10.51
CA GLY A 223 3.96 6.36 -11.39
C GLY A 223 4.43 7.26 -12.54
N LYS A 224 4.22 8.59 -12.49
CA LYS A 224 4.62 9.53 -13.56
C LYS A 224 6.11 9.44 -13.94
N THR A 225 6.98 9.46 -12.96
CA THR A 225 8.44 9.36 -13.15
C THR A 225 8.84 7.99 -13.69
N ALA A 226 8.21 6.92 -13.18
CA ALA A 226 8.42 5.55 -13.66
C ALA A 226 7.97 5.40 -15.14
N LEU A 227 6.88 6.07 -15.52
CA LEU A 227 6.39 6.08 -16.91
C LEU A 227 7.44 6.63 -17.88
N VAL A 228 8.13 7.73 -17.52
CA VAL A 228 9.15 8.33 -18.37
C VAL A 228 10.44 7.49 -18.38
N LYS A 229 10.84 6.96 -17.22
CA LYS A 229 11.97 6.03 -17.13
C LYS A 229 11.74 4.77 -17.96
N GLY A 230 10.57 4.15 -17.86
CA GLY A 230 10.22 2.99 -18.66
C GLY A 230 10.09 3.29 -20.17
N LEU A 231 9.60 4.48 -20.53
CA LEU A 231 9.64 4.95 -21.92
C LEU A 231 11.08 4.98 -22.44
N THR A 232 12.05 5.41 -21.62
CA THR A 232 13.48 5.44 -22.00
C THR A 232 14.00 4.04 -22.33
N VAL A 233 13.60 3.03 -21.55
CA VAL A 233 13.96 1.63 -21.82
C VAL A 233 13.36 1.16 -23.17
N ARG A 234 12.10 1.51 -23.46
CA ARG A 234 11.46 1.15 -24.73
C ARG A 234 12.08 1.86 -25.95
N ILE A 235 12.55 3.11 -25.77
CA ILE A 235 13.30 3.84 -26.81
C ILE A 235 14.64 3.14 -27.07
N LEU A 236 15.34 2.75 -26.00
CA LEU A 236 16.63 2.05 -26.08
C LEU A 236 16.51 0.69 -26.78
N ASN A 237 15.43 -0.05 -26.49
CA ASN A 237 15.14 -1.35 -27.11
C ASN A 237 14.69 -1.25 -28.57
N GLY A 238 14.62 -0.05 -29.16
CA GLY A 238 14.19 0.14 -30.54
C GLY A 238 12.67 -0.08 -30.78
N GLU A 239 11.88 -0.25 -29.73
CA GLU A 239 10.42 -0.48 -29.84
C GLU A 239 9.66 0.69 -30.48
N ILE A 240 10.29 1.86 -30.55
CA ILE A 240 9.68 3.09 -31.04
C ILE A 240 10.50 3.65 -32.20
N PRO A 241 10.20 3.25 -33.47
CA PRO A 241 11.01 3.65 -34.63
C PRO A 241 11.18 5.17 -34.79
N ALA A 242 10.19 5.96 -34.39
CA ALA A 242 10.23 7.42 -34.46
C ALA A 242 11.21 8.08 -33.46
N LEU A 243 11.67 7.36 -32.43
CA LEU A 243 12.48 7.86 -31.34
C LEU A 243 13.78 7.07 -31.09
N VAL A 244 14.11 6.10 -31.96
CA VAL A 244 15.23 5.14 -31.82
C VAL A 244 16.58 5.78 -31.48
N ASN A 245 16.87 6.96 -32.03
CA ASN A 245 18.18 7.62 -31.84
C ASN A 245 18.15 8.69 -30.76
N LYS A 246 17.09 8.78 -29.96
CA LYS A 246 16.94 9.87 -28.99
C LYS A 246 17.47 9.47 -27.62
N ARG A 247 18.25 10.38 -27.02
CA ARG A 247 18.72 10.27 -25.65
C ARG A 247 17.81 11.02 -24.71
N VAL A 248 17.50 10.46 -23.58
CA VAL A 248 16.63 11.06 -22.56
C VAL A 248 17.48 11.54 -21.40
N PHE A 249 17.37 12.83 -21.10
CA PHE A 249 18.06 13.48 -19.99
C PHE A 249 17.07 13.99 -18.96
N SER A 250 17.27 13.72 -17.69
CA SER A 250 16.50 14.28 -16.59
C SER A 250 17.16 15.53 -16.04
N LEU A 251 16.43 16.65 -15.99
CA LEU A 251 16.94 17.91 -15.45
C LEU A 251 17.02 17.86 -13.93
N ASN A 252 18.24 18.06 -13.40
CA ASN A 252 18.46 18.20 -11.96
C ASN A 252 18.45 19.67 -11.57
N LEU A 253 17.31 20.18 -11.08
CA LEU A 253 17.17 21.58 -10.68
C LEU A 253 18.05 21.95 -9.50
N GLY A 254 18.30 21.03 -8.57
CA GLY A 254 19.21 21.23 -7.43
C GLY A 254 20.64 21.49 -7.87
N ALA A 255 21.13 20.69 -8.83
CA ALA A 255 22.45 20.86 -9.41
C ALA A 255 22.58 22.16 -10.23
N LEU A 256 21.50 22.54 -10.94
CA LEU A 256 21.46 23.80 -11.71
C LEU A 256 21.53 25.02 -10.79
N MET A 257 20.82 24.99 -9.65
CA MET A 257 20.81 26.07 -8.65
C MET A 257 22.04 26.05 -7.74
N GLY A 258 22.70 24.91 -7.61
CA GLY A 258 23.90 24.75 -6.78
C GLY A 258 25.03 25.64 -7.20
N GLY A 259 25.72 26.28 -6.22
CA GLY A 259 26.87 27.17 -6.46
C GLY A 259 26.51 28.51 -7.10
N THR A 260 25.23 28.89 -7.17
CA THR A 260 24.81 30.22 -7.63
C THR A 260 24.51 31.13 -6.44
N THR A 261 25.39 32.08 -6.19
CA THR A 261 25.23 33.07 -5.10
C THR A 261 24.47 34.31 -5.58
N TYR A 262 24.49 34.58 -6.87
CA TYR A 262 23.85 35.72 -7.50
C TYR A 262 22.91 35.27 -8.61
N ARG A 263 21.77 35.98 -8.74
CA ARG A 263 20.69 35.70 -9.69
C ARG A 263 21.15 35.60 -11.15
N GLY A 264 22.05 36.47 -11.58
CA GLY A 264 22.62 36.46 -12.95
C GLY A 264 23.36 35.19 -13.31
N GLN A 265 23.98 34.53 -12.33
CA GLN A 265 24.69 33.26 -12.55
C GLN A 265 23.74 32.09 -12.87
N LEU A 266 22.56 32.08 -12.26
CA LEU A 266 21.53 31.07 -12.58
C LEU A 266 20.98 31.30 -13.99
N GLU A 267 20.74 32.56 -14.36
CA GLU A 267 20.25 32.92 -15.69
C GLU A 267 21.29 32.55 -16.78
N GLU A 268 22.57 32.79 -16.54
CA GLU A 268 23.66 32.41 -17.43
C GLU A 268 23.77 30.89 -17.57
N LYS A 269 23.78 30.14 -16.47
CA LYS A 269 23.83 28.67 -16.49
C LYS A 269 22.62 28.07 -17.23
N CYS A 270 21.41 28.61 -17.00
CA CYS A 270 20.23 28.19 -17.72
C CYS A 270 20.30 28.47 -19.23
N ALA A 271 20.79 29.66 -19.61
CA ALA A 271 20.95 30.02 -21.01
C ALA A 271 21.98 29.12 -21.71
N ASP A 272 23.08 28.83 -21.05
CA ASP A 272 24.11 27.92 -21.56
C ASP A 272 23.59 26.48 -21.69
N LEU A 273 22.83 25.99 -20.70
CA LEU A 273 22.18 24.68 -20.76
C LEU A 273 21.20 24.60 -21.94
N VAL A 274 20.31 25.58 -22.08
CA VAL A 274 19.35 25.64 -23.19
C VAL A 274 20.04 25.65 -24.54
N LYS A 275 21.13 26.45 -24.67
CA LYS A 275 21.93 26.52 -25.88
C LYS A 275 22.58 25.18 -26.20
N ALA A 276 23.21 24.54 -25.21
CA ALA A 276 23.84 23.22 -25.36
C ALA A 276 22.83 22.13 -25.76
N LEU A 277 21.63 22.14 -25.16
CA LEU A 277 20.53 21.22 -25.50
C LEU A 277 19.97 21.45 -26.92
N MET A 278 19.92 22.72 -27.37
CA MET A 278 19.47 23.06 -28.72
C MET A 278 20.48 22.73 -29.83
N GLU A 279 21.76 22.66 -29.50
CA GLU A 279 22.84 22.28 -30.42
C GLU A 279 22.90 20.74 -30.65
N MET A 280 22.31 19.97 -29.77
CA MET A 280 22.18 18.52 -29.88
C MET A 280 20.79 18.15 -30.47
N GLU A 281 20.78 17.44 -31.63
CA GLU A 281 19.54 17.27 -32.40
C GLU A 281 18.61 16.17 -31.87
N ASP A 282 19.11 15.20 -31.08
CA ASP A 282 18.37 14.00 -30.69
C ASP A 282 18.19 13.85 -29.17
N ILE A 283 17.64 14.89 -28.54
CA ILE A 283 17.44 14.92 -27.08
C ILE A 283 15.95 15.02 -26.72
N ILE A 284 15.55 14.24 -25.70
CA ILE A 284 14.32 14.43 -24.93
C ILE A 284 14.74 14.88 -23.54
N LEU A 285 14.29 16.07 -23.13
CA LEU A 285 14.51 16.59 -21.79
C LEU A 285 13.34 16.22 -20.89
N PHE A 286 13.60 15.46 -19.86
CA PHE A 286 12.64 15.14 -18.82
C PHE A 286 12.78 16.13 -17.65
N ILE A 287 11.66 16.66 -17.18
CA ILE A 287 11.60 17.60 -16.06
C ILE A 287 10.55 17.08 -15.08
N ASP A 288 11.04 16.53 -13.98
CA ASP A 288 10.16 16.15 -12.90
C ASP A 288 9.75 17.38 -12.07
N GLU A 289 8.59 17.33 -11.42
CA GLU A 289 8.03 18.46 -10.67
C GLU A 289 8.10 19.78 -11.44
N MET A 290 7.56 19.80 -12.67
CA MET A 290 7.70 20.93 -13.60
C MET A 290 7.19 22.27 -13.03
N HIS A 291 6.32 22.28 -12.04
CA HIS A 291 5.83 23.45 -11.34
C HIS A 291 6.97 24.22 -10.62
N THR A 292 8.02 23.51 -10.20
CA THR A 292 9.19 24.10 -9.51
C THR A 292 9.93 25.10 -10.41
N ILE A 293 9.93 24.87 -11.74
CA ILE A 293 10.56 25.77 -12.72
C ILE A 293 9.86 27.12 -12.77
N MET A 294 8.54 27.16 -12.50
CA MET A 294 7.75 28.37 -12.51
C MET A 294 8.10 29.29 -11.33
N SER A 295 8.44 28.69 -10.18
CA SER A 295 8.80 29.40 -8.94
C SER A 295 10.31 29.65 -8.80
N ALA A 296 11.17 28.86 -9.47
CA ALA A 296 12.60 28.99 -9.40
C ALA A 296 13.08 30.35 -9.95
N GLY A 297 13.75 31.13 -9.10
CA GLY A 297 14.25 32.46 -9.42
C GLY A 297 13.31 33.63 -9.10
N SER A 298 12.11 33.39 -8.51
CA SER A 298 11.19 34.45 -8.12
C SER A 298 11.37 34.86 -6.66
N SER A 299 11.93 36.06 -6.39
CA SER A 299 11.78 36.76 -5.11
C SER A 299 10.73 37.86 -5.25
N ASN A 300 10.12 38.27 -4.14
CA ASN A 300 8.93 39.10 -4.00
C ASN A 300 8.84 40.47 -4.68
N ASN A 301 9.60 40.78 -5.73
CA ASN A 301 9.50 42.04 -6.44
C ASN A 301 9.40 41.91 -7.96
N SER A 302 8.75 42.83 -8.56
CA SER A 302 8.11 42.99 -9.87
C SER A 302 8.85 42.58 -11.16
N ASP A 303 10.06 42.06 -11.15
CA ASP A 303 10.78 41.62 -12.37
C ASP A 303 11.17 40.11 -12.28
N LYS A 304 10.17 39.25 -12.45
CA LYS A 304 10.32 37.80 -12.36
C LYS A 304 10.92 37.22 -13.64
N VAL A 305 12.21 36.89 -13.64
CA VAL A 305 12.78 35.98 -14.66
C VAL A 305 12.82 34.58 -14.05
N SER A 306 11.85 33.75 -14.36
CA SER A 306 11.80 32.33 -13.97
C SER A 306 12.56 31.46 -14.98
N VAL A 307 13.08 30.30 -14.55
CA VAL A 307 13.69 29.31 -15.45
C VAL A 307 12.74 28.95 -16.59
N ALA A 308 11.44 28.95 -16.35
CA ALA A 308 10.41 28.74 -17.37
C ALA A 308 10.49 29.75 -18.52
N ARG A 309 10.81 31.01 -18.22
CA ARG A 309 10.95 32.07 -19.25
C ARG A 309 12.14 31.82 -20.16
N LEU A 310 13.24 31.29 -19.62
CA LEU A 310 14.45 30.97 -20.39
C LEU A 310 14.25 29.72 -21.27
N LEU A 311 13.37 28.79 -20.86
CA LEU A 311 13.01 27.62 -21.64
C LEU A 311 12.01 27.89 -22.78
N LYS A 312 11.27 29.03 -22.76
CA LYS A 312 10.27 29.35 -23.81
C LYS A 312 10.80 29.31 -25.25
N PRO A 313 12.03 29.81 -25.56
CA PRO A 313 12.60 29.67 -26.90
C PRO A 313 12.84 28.22 -27.31
N ALA A 314 13.32 27.38 -26.38
CA ALA A 314 13.55 25.96 -26.61
C ALA A 314 12.25 25.19 -26.89
N LEU A 315 11.17 25.50 -26.17
CA LEU A 315 9.83 24.93 -26.39
C LEU A 315 9.25 25.25 -27.75
N THR A 316 9.75 26.29 -28.41
CA THR A 316 9.32 26.67 -29.76
C THR A 316 10.17 25.99 -30.84
N SER A 317 11.35 25.53 -30.47
CA SER A 317 12.28 24.82 -31.35
C SER A 317 11.78 23.39 -31.58
N ARG A 318 11.93 22.91 -32.83
CA ARG A 318 11.63 21.51 -33.15
C ARG A 318 12.72 20.54 -32.71
N LYS A 319 13.88 21.08 -32.34
CA LYS A 319 15.08 20.31 -32.02
C LYS A 319 15.06 19.69 -30.62
N LEU A 320 14.37 20.33 -29.67
CA LEU A 320 14.26 19.88 -28.28
C LEU A 320 12.82 19.44 -28.01
N GLN A 321 12.66 18.24 -27.48
CA GLN A 321 11.38 17.71 -26.97
C GLN A 321 11.44 17.67 -25.45
N ILE A 322 10.35 18.07 -24.80
CA ILE A 322 10.29 18.15 -23.34
C ILE A 322 9.13 17.30 -22.85
N ILE A 323 9.41 16.46 -21.84
CA ILE A 323 8.41 15.75 -21.05
C ILE A 323 8.44 16.36 -19.66
N GLY A 324 7.36 16.94 -19.19
CA GLY A 324 7.20 17.42 -17.82
C GLY A 324 6.24 16.55 -17.02
N CYS A 325 6.49 16.43 -15.71
CA CYS A 325 5.56 15.81 -14.77
C CYS A 325 5.14 16.83 -13.71
N THR A 326 3.86 16.79 -13.30
CA THR A 326 3.34 17.64 -12.21
C THR A 326 2.12 17.00 -11.57
N THR A 327 1.68 17.51 -10.42
CA THR A 327 0.43 17.09 -9.79
C THR A 327 -0.75 17.96 -10.24
N GLU A 328 -1.98 17.49 -10.02
CA GLU A 328 -3.21 18.22 -10.33
C GLU A 328 -3.32 19.55 -9.57
N LYS A 329 -2.80 19.60 -8.33
CA LYS A 329 -2.81 20.82 -7.53
C LYS A 329 -1.84 21.87 -8.07
N GLU A 330 -0.69 21.42 -8.52
CA GLU A 330 0.43 22.27 -8.94
C GLU A 330 0.33 22.69 -10.40
N VAL A 331 -0.43 21.97 -11.24
CA VAL A 331 -0.63 22.35 -12.64
C VAL A 331 -1.23 23.75 -12.79
N ARG A 332 -1.99 24.20 -11.78
CA ARG A 332 -2.56 25.56 -11.76
C ARG A 332 -1.50 26.64 -11.88
N SER A 333 -0.38 26.49 -11.17
CA SER A 333 0.76 27.43 -11.26
C SER A 333 1.38 27.49 -12.65
N ILE A 334 1.31 26.39 -13.41
CA ILE A 334 1.78 26.33 -14.80
C ILE A 334 0.72 26.95 -15.73
N GLN A 335 -0.57 26.79 -15.45
CA GLN A 335 -1.68 27.35 -16.21
C GLN A 335 -1.75 28.87 -16.11
N ASP A 336 -1.21 29.47 -15.05
CA ASP A 336 -1.09 30.94 -14.90
C ASP A 336 -0.20 31.59 -15.97
N ASP A 337 0.64 30.82 -16.71
CA ASP A 337 1.35 31.24 -17.90
C ASP A 337 0.76 30.61 -19.19
N PRO A 338 -0.24 31.25 -19.84
CA PRO A 338 -0.88 30.68 -21.03
C PRO A 338 0.05 30.52 -22.23
N ALA A 339 1.16 31.26 -22.27
CA ALA A 339 2.15 31.17 -23.34
C ALA A 339 3.04 29.94 -23.19
N PHE A 340 3.25 29.49 -21.96
CA PHE A 340 4.00 28.30 -21.63
C PHE A 340 3.16 27.05 -21.84
N ILE A 341 1.97 26.96 -21.23
CA ILE A 341 1.10 25.77 -21.26
C ILE A 341 0.65 25.40 -22.68
N ARG A 342 0.41 26.37 -23.56
CA ARG A 342 0.05 26.14 -24.98
C ARG A 342 1.06 25.34 -25.79
N ARG A 343 2.27 25.17 -25.28
CA ARG A 343 3.36 24.41 -25.91
C ARG A 343 3.36 22.93 -25.56
N PHE A 344 2.57 22.57 -24.56
CA PHE A 344 2.45 21.20 -24.09
C PHE A 344 1.12 20.58 -24.50
N ASN A 345 1.15 19.27 -24.69
CA ASN A 345 -0.03 18.43 -24.72
C ASN A 345 -0.18 17.81 -23.31
N LEU A 346 -1.33 18.04 -22.68
CA LEU A 346 -1.60 17.49 -21.35
C LEU A 346 -2.03 16.02 -21.49
N ILE A 347 -1.44 15.16 -20.67
CA ILE A 347 -1.80 13.75 -20.55
C ILE A 347 -2.09 13.51 -19.07
N ASN A 348 -3.34 13.15 -18.76
CA ASN A 348 -3.72 12.79 -17.42
C ASN A 348 -3.31 11.35 -17.14
N LEU A 349 -2.67 11.13 -16.00
CA LEU A 349 -2.30 9.82 -15.48
C LEU A 349 -3.11 9.57 -14.21
N ASP A 350 -4.21 8.87 -14.38
CA ASP A 350 -5.09 8.52 -13.29
C ASP A 350 -4.49 7.41 -12.41
N GLU A 351 -5.00 7.26 -11.18
CA GLU A 351 -4.67 6.13 -10.31
C GLU A 351 -5.02 4.82 -11.03
N PRO A 352 -4.11 3.82 -11.08
CA PRO A 352 -4.42 2.52 -11.66
C PRO A 352 -5.48 1.81 -10.82
N ASP A 353 -6.30 1.01 -11.47
CA ASP A 353 -7.24 0.14 -10.76
C ASP A 353 -6.51 -1.02 -10.04
N ASP A 354 -7.25 -1.78 -9.24
CA ASP A 354 -6.66 -2.88 -8.46
C ASP A 354 -6.06 -3.98 -9.34
N LEU A 355 -6.59 -4.22 -10.54
CA LEU A 355 -6.07 -5.22 -11.49
C LEU A 355 -4.78 -4.74 -12.15
N GLU A 356 -4.77 -3.51 -12.65
CA GLU A 356 -3.58 -2.87 -13.22
C GLU A 356 -2.47 -2.76 -12.16
N THR A 357 -2.83 -2.42 -10.92
CA THR A 357 -1.89 -2.38 -9.79
C THR A 357 -1.29 -3.75 -9.53
N LEU A 358 -2.10 -4.80 -9.53
CA LEU A 358 -1.62 -6.16 -9.33
C LEU A 358 -0.64 -6.59 -10.43
N ASP A 359 -0.90 -6.24 -11.69
CA ASP A 359 0.00 -6.53 -12.79
C ASP A 359 1.33 -5.78 -12.67
N ILE A 360 1.29 -4.52 -12.19
CA ILE A 360 2.51 -3.75 -11.88
C ILE A 360 3.31 -4.46 -10.77
N LEU A 361 2.66 -4.87 -9.68
CA LEU A 361 3.32 -5.55 -8.58
C LEU A 361 3.94 -6.89 -9.01
N ARG A 362 3.24 -7.68 -9.83
CA ARG A 362 3.78 -8.95 -10.39
C ARG A 362 5.08 -8.73 -11.13
N GLY A 363 5.13 -7.68 -11.92
CA GLY A 363 6.33 -7.40 -12.68
C GLY A 363 7.48 -6.81 -11.86
N LEU A 364 7.20 -6.23 -10.68
CA LEU A 364 8.22 -5.68 -9.79
C LEU A 364 8.63 -6.65 -8.66
N ALA A 365 7.81 -7.65 -8.36
CA ALA A 365 7.97 -8.54 -7.21
C ALA A 365 9.37 -9.17 -7.16
N TYR A 366 9.89 -9.65 -8.30
CA TYR A 366 11.20 -10.30 -8.36
C TYR A 366 12.34 -9.43 -7.83
N LYS A 367 12.27 -8.09 -8.00
CA LYS A 367 13.29 -7.16 -7.49
C LYS A 367 13.26 -7.05 -5.97
N TYR A 368 12.06 -7.00 -5.40
CA TYR A 368 11.88 -6.98 -3.95
C TYR A 368 12.25 -8.33 -3.34
N GLU A 369 11.94 -9.45 -4.03
CA GLU A 369 12.36 -10.80 -3.64
C GLU A 369 13.88 -10.93 -3.61
N GLU A 370 14.58 -10.38 -4.60
CA GLU A 370 16.03 -10.41 -4.68
C GLU A 370 16.68 -9.50 -3.63
N PHE A 371 16.18 -8.28 -3.47
CA PHE A 371 16.74 -7.29 -2.53
C PHE A 371 16.55 -7.71 -1.06
N HIS A 372 15.35 -8.20 -0.72
CA HIS A 372 15.02 -8.61 0.65
C HIS A 372 15.32 -10.07 0.94
N GLU A 373 15.69 -10.87 -0.07
CA GLU A 373 15.92 -12.33 0.05
C GLU A 373 14.69 -13.07 0.58
N VAL A 374 13.48 -12.69 0.13
CA VAL A 374 12.19 -13.27 0.50
C VAL A 374 11.50 -13.85 -0.73
N VAL A 375 10.45 -14.63 -0.54
CA VAL A 375 9.54 -15.09 -1.60
C VAL A 375 8.21 -14.37 -1.41
N ILE A 376 7.67 -13.75 -2.47
CA ILE A 376 6.41 -12.99 -2.44
C ILE A 376 5.35 -13.73 -3.28
N PRO A 377 4.48 -14.54 -2.66
CA PRO A 377 3.43 -15.26 -3.37
C PRO A 377 2.37 -14.32 -3.96
N GLU A 378 1.70 -14.79 -5.00
CA GLU A 378 0.59 -14.07 -5.66
C GLU A 378 -0.52 -13.64 -4.69
N GLU A 379 -0.82 -14.47 -3.68
CA GLU A 379 -1.83 -14.17 -2.65
C GLU A 379 -1.43 -12.95 -1.80
N THR A 380 -0.14 -12.81 -1.53
CA THR A 380 0.42 -11.67 -0.79
C THR A 380 0.35 -10.39 -1.61
N LEU A 381 0.63 -10.44 -2.92
CA LEU A 381 0.45 -9.31 -3.82
C LEU A 381 -1.01 -8.85 -3.85
N LYS A 382 -1.96 -9.78 -3.99
CA LYS A 382 -3.40 -9.49 -3.92
C LYS A 382 -3.81 -8.89 -2.58
N ALA A 383 -3.25 -9.40 -1.49
CA ALA A 383 -3.50 -8.85 -0.16
C ALA A 383 -2.96 -7.42 -0.03
N ALA A 384 -1.76 -7.14 -0.54
CA ALA A 384 -1.17 -5.81 -0.53
C ALA A 384 -2.03 -4.79 -1.28
N VAL A 385 -2.49 -5.11 -2.49
CA VAL A 385 -3.40 -4.23 -3.25
C VAL A 385 -4.70 -4.01 -2.48
N ARG A 386 -5.38 -5.08 -2.09
CA ARG A 386 -6.68 -5.01 -1.42
C ARG A 386 -6.63 -4.24 -0.10
N LEU A 387 -5.61 -4.51 0.73
CA LEU A 387 -5.50 -3.89 2.05
C LEU A 387 -5.06 -2.43 1.95
N SER A 388 -4.11 -2.11 1.07
CA SER A 388 -3.70 -0.73 0.87
C SER A 388 -4.80 0.13 0.24
N SER A 389 -5.56 -0.40 -0.75
CA SER A 389 -6.71 0.30 -1.34
C SER A 389 -7.79 0.58 -0.30
N ARG A 390 -8.07 -0.39 0.58
CA ARG A 390 -9.12 -0.29 1.59
C ARG A 390 -8.75 0.58 2.79
N TYR A 391 -7.51 0.47 3.28
CA TYR A 391 -7.13 1.05 4.58
C TYR A 391 -6.20 2.26 4.48
N ILE A 392 -5.48 2.45 3.35
CA ILE A 392 -4.57 3.58 3.16
C ILE A 392 -5.20 4.57 2.17
N ALA A 393 -5.90 5.59 2.71
CA ALA A 393 -6.62 6.59 1.91
C ALA A 393 -5.74 7.78 1.48
N GLU A 394 -4.63 8.06 2.17
CA GLU A 394 -3.81 9.25 1.97
C GLU A 394 -2.87 9.17 0.76
N ARG A 395 -2.66 7.98 0.21
CA ARG A 395 -1.75 7.71 -0.90
C ARG A 395 -2.47 7.00 -2.04
N TYR A 396 -1.89 7.09 -3.23
CA TYR A 396 -2.44 6.52 -4.45
C TYR A 396 -1.72 5.23 -4.84
N GLN A 397 -2.40 4.37 -5.61
CA GLN A 397 -1.80 3.23 -6.26
C GLN A 397 -0.89 3.68 -7.42
N PRO A 398 0.20 2.93 -7.72
CA PRO A 398 0.67 1.68 -7.08
C PRO A 398 1.59 1.92 -5.85
N ASP A 399 1.98 3.18 -5.58
CA ASP A 399 2.98 3.57 -4.58
C ASP A 399 2.67 2.99 -3.18
N LYS A 400 1.41 3.13 -2.72
CA LYS A 400 1.00 2.60 -1.41
C LYS A 400 1.11 1.09 -1.28
N SER A 401 0.87 0.33 -2.36
CA SER A 401 1.02 -1.14 -2.36
C SER A 401 2.48 -1.57 -2.38
N ILE A 402 3.29 -0.88 -3.17
CA ILE A 402 4.74 -1.10 -3.26
C ILE A 402 5.37 -0.84 -1.89
N ASP A 403 5.06 0.29 -1.27
CA ASP A 403 5.58 0.66 0.06
C ASP A 403 5.22 -0.37 1.15
N VAL A 404 4.01 -0.93 1.10
CA VAL A 404 3.58 -1.96 2.06
C VAL A 404 4.36 -3.26 1.87
N ILE A 405 4.58 -3.67 0.62
CA ILE A 405 5.37 -4.87 0.31
C ILE A 405 6.83 -4.68 0.74
N ASP A 406 7.42 -3.54 0.40
CA ASP A 406 8.82 -3.22 0.75
C ASP A 406 9.04 -3.24 2.25
N GLU A 407 8.16 -2.57 3.02
CA GLU A 407 8.22 -2.55 4.48
C GLU A 407 7.99 -3.95 5.10
N ALA A 408 7.03 -4.72 4.58
CA ALA A 408 6.73 -6.06 5.08
C ALA A 408 7.89 -7.02 4.82
N ALA A 409 8.48 -6.96 3.63
CA ALA A 409 9.65 -7.76 3.26
C ALA A 409 10.88 -7.38 4.11
N ALA A 410 11.10 -6.09 4.36
CA ALA A 410 12.15 -5.61 5.25
C ALA A 410 11.99 -6.11 6.69
N LYS A 411 10.77 -6.03 7.26
CA LYS A 411 10.46 -6.54 8.60
C LYS A 411 10.67 -8.06 8.68
N LEU A 412 10.27 -8.80 7.65
CA LEU A 412 10.45 -10.25 7.59
C LEU A 412 11.94 -10.62 7.52
N LYS A 413 12.72 -9.91 6.70
CA LYS A 413 14.20 -10.08 6.63
C LYS A 413 14.85 -9.80 7.98
N LEU A 414 14.42 -8.78 8.70
CA LEU A 414 14.95 -8.46 10.03
C LEU A 414 14.60 -9.52 11.07
N LYS A 415 13.39 -10.06 11.07
CA LYS A 415 13.00 -11.17 11.97
C LYS A 415 13.84 -12.43 11.73
N ASN A 416 14.19 -12.71 10.47
CA ASN A 416 15.00 -13.89 10.13
C ASN A 416 16.52 -13.67 10.30
N ARG A 417 16.97 -12.47 10.66
CA ARG A 417 18.37 -12.24 11.08
C ARG A 417 18.79 -13.00 12.34
N ASP A 418 17.86 -13.58 13.06
CA ASP A 418 18.18 -14.46 14.20
C ASP A 418 18.96 -15.72 13.79
N HIS A 419 18.90 -16.16 12.52
CA HIS A 419 19.80 -17.19 11.99
C HIS A 419 21.25 -16.71 11.79
N ILE A 420 21.44 -15.42 11.47
CA ILE A 420 22.78 -14.79 11.43
C ILE A 420 23.32 -14.62 12.86
N THR A 421 22.45 -14.44 13.84
CA THR A 421 22.81 -14.44 15.26
C THR A 421 23.35 -15.80 15.70
N ALA A 422 22.80 -16.92 15.19
CA ALA A 422 23.28 -18.25 15.51
C ALA A 422 24.69 -18.52 14.96
N GLU A 423 25.01 -18.06 13.73
CA GLU A 423 26.37 -18.16 13.16
C GLU A 423 27.36 -17.28 13.94
N LYS A 424 26.98 -16.03 14.24
CA LYS A 424 27.80 -15.14 15.07
C LYS A 424 27.93 -15.62 16.51
N GLN A 425 26.90 -16.25 17.06
CA GLN A 425 26.98 -16.85 18.39
C GLN A 425 27.94 -18.03 18.39
N LEU A 426 27.95 -18.85 17.35
CA LEU A 426 28.92 -19.95 17.17
C LEU A 426 30.33 -19.41 16.99
N GLU A 427 30.53 -18.32 16.24
CA GLU A 427 31.85 -17.64 16.13
C GLU A 427 32.35 -17.15 17.50
N LEU A 428 31.47 -16.49 18.27
CA LEU A 428 31.78 -16.04 19.64
C LEU A 428 32.09 -17.23 20.59
N ASP A 429 31.32 -18.33 20.47
CA ASP A 429 31.55 -19.55 21.26
C ASP A 429 32.90 -20.15 20.90
N ILE A 430 33.28 -20.20 19.61
CA ILE A 430 34.58 -20.68 19.12
C ILE A 430 35.72 -19.79 19.66
N ASP A 431 35.57 -18.47 19.62
CA ASP A 431 36.58 -17.55 20.14
C ASP A 431 36.73 -17.66 21.66
N ASN A 432 35.62 -17.84 22.37
CA ASN A 432 35.63 -18.07 23.82
C ASN A 432 36.32 -19.40 24.18
N LEU A 433 36.07 -20.47 23.40
CA LEU A 433 36.74 -21.77 23.58
C LEU A 433 38.24 -21.69 23.28
N LEU A 434 38.64 -20.97 22.22
CA LEU A 434 40.05 -20.72 21.91
C LEU A 434 40.74 -19.92 23.02
N THR A 435 40.03 -18.97 23.61
CA THR A 435 40.54 -18.21 24.76
C THR A 435 40.72 -19.13 25.99
N LYS A 436 39.74 -19.99 26.30
CA LYS A 436 39.85 -20.95 27.40
C LYS A 436 41.00 -21.96 27.22
N ILE A 437 41.15 -22.46 25.99
CA ILE A 437 42.27 -23.36 25.60
C ILE A 437 43.64 -22.68 25.84
N SER A 438 43.76 -21.36 25.61
CA SER A 438 45.01 -20.64 25.83
C SER A 438 45.41 -20.49 27.30
N TYR A 439 44.46 -20.64 28.24
CA TYR A 439 44.69 -20.53 29.69
C TYR A 439 44.61 -21.85 30.45
N ALA A 440 44.24 -22.96 29.77
CA ALA A 440 44.12 -24.27 30.42
C ALA A 440 45.50 -24.90 30.61
N GLU A 441 45.80 -25.32 31.85
CA GLU A 441 47.07 -25.98 32.20
C GLU A 441 46.92 -27.51 32.40
N ASP A 442 45.68 -28.03 32.59
CA ASP A 442 45.43 -29.46 32.79
C ASP A 442 45.17 -30.15 31.43
N PHE A 443 45.87 -31.31 31.25
CA PHE A 443 45.82 -32.09 30.01
C PHE A 443 44.40 -32.65 29.72
N ASN A 444 43.67 -33.10 30.74
CA ASN A 444 42.32 -33.61 30.54
C ASN A 444 41.33 -32.50 30.15
N GLU A 445 41.46 -31.34 30.79
CA GLU A 445 40.65 -30.13 30.47
C GLU A 445 40.93 -29.66 29.01
N LEU A 446 42.19 -29.68 28.59
CA LEU A 446 42.57 -29.36 27.21
C LEU A 446 41.95 -30.33 26.20
N VAL A 447 41.92 -31.65 26.45
CA VAL A 447 41.30 -32.63 25.57
C VAL A 447 39.79 -32.37 25.43
N ASP A 448 39.12 -32.10 26.53
CA ASP A 448 37.67 -31.81 26.51
C ASP A 448 37.34 -30.52 25.75
N LEU A 449 38.10 -29.45 26.00
CA LEU A 449 37.93 -28.19 25.27
C LEU A 449 38.19 -28.29 23.76
N TYR A 450 39.21 -29.10 23.35
CA TYR A 450 39.47 -29.37 21.94
C TYR A 450 38.38 -30.21 21.28
N ASN A 451 37.77 -31.15 22.00
CA ASN A 451 36.62 -31.93 21.50
C ASN A 451 35.39 -31.01 21.32
N GLU A 452 35.11 -30.12 22.25
CA GLU A 452 34.03 -29.16 22.16
C GLU A 452 34.25 -28.18 21.01
N LEU A 453 35.47 -27.66 20.86
CA LEU A 453 35.87 -26.80 19.75
C LEU A 453 35.68 -27.50 18.39
N LYS A 454 36.03 -28.78 18.29
CA LYS A 454 35.84 -29.55 17.06
C LYS A 454 34.35 -29.64 16.67
N VAL A 455 33.47 -29.95 17.61
CA VAL A 455 32.02 -30.03 17.39
C VAL A 455 31.48 -28.68 16.92
N LYS A 456 31.85 -27.60 17.61
CA LYS A 456 31.41 -26.26 17.24
C LYS A 456 31.91 -25.79 15.87
N ARG A 457 33.14 -26.14 15.49
CA ARG A 457 33.70 -25.87 14.15
C ARG A 457 33.01 -26.70 13.06
N GLU A 458 32.62 -27.95 13.33
CA GLU A 458 31.84 -28.77 12.40
C GLU A 458 30.42 -28.23 12.21
N GLU A 459 29.79 -27.71 13.27
CA GLU A 459 28.49 -27.03 13.18
C GLU A 459 28.60 -25.71 12.37
N HIS A 460 29.64 -24.92 12.64
CA HIS A 460 29.88 -23.66 11.92
C HIS A 460 30.17 -23.92 10.42
N SER A 461 31.00 -24.93 10.08
CA SER A 461 31.29 -25.25 8.69
C SER A 461 30.07 -25.80 7.93
N LYS A 462 29.14 -26.50 8.58
CA LYS A 462 27.86 -26.89 7.98
C LYS A 462 26.99 -25.72 7.67
N ILE A 463 26.85 -24.75 8.61
CA ILE A 463 26.08 -23.51 8.40
C ILE A 463 26.70 -22.68 7.29
N GLN A 464 28.05 -22.58 7.24
CA GLN A 464 28.74 -21.86 6.14
C GLN A 464 28.58 -22.57 4.78
N ALA A 465 28.63 -23.88 4.73
CA ALA A 465 28.43 -24.64 3.49
C ALA A 465 26.98 -24.48 2.98
N ASP A 466 26.00 -24.50 3.89
CA ASP A 466 24.59 -24.24 3.61
C ASP A 466 24.37 -22.79 3.13
N ASN A 467 25.05 -21.82 3.74
CA ASN A 467 24.96 -20.41 3.37
C ASN A 467 25.65 -20.06 2.04
N ASN A 468 26.66 -20.84 1.64
CA ASN A 468 27.37 -20.66 0.37
C ASN A 468 26.68 -21.36 -0.81
N ASN A 469 25.69 -22.22 -0.56
CA ASN A 469 24.93 -22.89 -1.61
C ASN A 469 23.73 -22.01 -2.02
N GLU A 470 23.84 -21.38 -3.18
CA GLU A 470 22.84 -20.42 -3.71
C GLU A 470 21.45 -21.06 -3.90
N GLU A 471 21.38 -22.33 -4.28
CA GLU A 471 20.12 -23.04 -4.42
C GLU A 471 19.44 -23.35 -3.08
N LEU A 472 20.22 -23.75 -2.06
CA LEU A 472 19.74 -23.94 -0.69
C LEU A 472 19.33 -22.61 -0.05
N ARG A 473 20.03 -21.52 -0.36
CA ARG A 473 19.68 -20.17 0.05
C ARG A 473 18.34 -19.71 -0.55
N LYS A 474 18.09 -20.01 -1.84
CA LYS A 474 16.81 -19.72 -2.49
C LYS A 474 15.66 -20.55 -1.90
N GLN A 475 15.90 -21.81 -1.55
CA GLN A 475 14.89 -22.68 -0.92
C GLN A 475 14.59 -22.32 0.55
N LYS A 476 15.54 -21.71 1.27
CA LYS A 476 15.39 -21.27 2.66
C LYS A 476 14.87 -19.83 2.79
N ARG A 477 14.58 -19.13 1.67
CA ARG A 477 14.01 -17.78 1.71
C ARG A 477 12.68 -17.78 2.45
N PRO A 478 12.48 -16.88 3.41
CA PRO A 478 11.20 -16.75 4.10
C PRO A 478 10.12 -16.33 3.11
N VAL A 479 8.93 -16.85 3.31
CA VAL A 479 7.76 -16.54 2.49
C VAL A 479 6.98 -15.40 3.14
N LEU A 480 6.78 -14.31 2.40
CA LEU A 480 5.97 -13.20 2.84
C LEU A 480 4.48 -13.58 2.79
N THR A 481 3.81 -13.49 3.93
CA THR A 481 2.40 -13.89 4.06
C THR A 481 1.44 -12.69 3.97
N PRO A 482 0.16 -12.92 3.64
CA PRO A 482 -0.86 -11.87 3.76
C PRO A 482 -1.00 -11.26 5.16
N ASP A 483 -0.68 -12.02 6.21
CA ASP A 483 -0.71 -11.55 7.60
C ASP A 483 0.43 -10.56 7.88
N ASP A 484 1.61 -10.74 7.28
CA ASP A 484 2.71 -9.77 7.38
C ASP A 484 2.32 -8.43 6.74
N ILE A 485 1.61 -8.47 5.60
CA ILE A 485 1.05 -7.28 4.96
C ILE A 485 0.02 -6.60 5.89
N ALA A 486 -0.86 -7.40 6.51
CA ALA A 486 -1.87 -6.87 7.43
C ALA A 486 -1.24 -6.17 8.64
N LEU A 487 -0.16 -6.74 9.20
CA LEU A 487 0.59 -6.13 10.31
C LEU A 487 1.21 -4.77 9.91
N VAL A 488 1.76 -4.66 8.70
CA VAL A 488 2.30 -3.37 8.23
C VAL A 488 1.20 -2.33 8.05
N VAL A 489 0.07 -2.73 7.48
CA VAL A 489 -1.09 -1.83 7.33
C VAL A 489 -1.62 -1.42 8.71
N GLU A 490 -1.66 -2.36 9.69
CA GLU A 490 -2.03 -2.08 11.08
C GLU A 490 -1.10 -1.05 11.73
N ASP A 491 0.21 -1.23 11.57
CA ASP A 491 1.21 -0.29 12.12
C ASP A 491 1.05 1.13 11.56
N ARG A 492 0.77 1.25 10.27
CA ARG A 492 0.59 2.54 9.59
C ARG A 492 -0.74 3.21 9.93
N THR A 493 -1.81 2.43 9.98
CA THR A 493 -3.18 2.97 10.12
C THR A 493 -3.70 2.93 11.54
N LYS A 494 -3.03 2.18 12.43
CA LYS A 494 -3.48 1.86 13.81
C LYS A 494 -4.82 1.10 13.85
N ILE A 495 -5.22 0.51 12.73
CA ILE A 495 -6.42 -0.32 12.62
C ILE A 495 -5.97 -1.78 12.76
N PRO A 496 -6.56 -2.59 13.66
CA PRO A 496 -6.13 -3.98 13.88
C PRO A 496 -6.53 -4.91 12.70
N VAL A 497 -5.91 -4.66 11.54
CA VAL A 497 -6.24 -5.32 10.26
C VAL A 497 -6.00 -6.83 10.33
N ALA A 498 -4.94 -7.26 11.00
CA ALA A 498 -4.62 -8.68 11.19
C ALA A 498 -5.74 -9.41 11.96
N LYS A 499 -6.29 -8.77 13.00
CA LYS A 499 -7.43 -9.31 13.74
C LYS A 499 -8.73 -9.31 12.92
N LEU A 500 -8.89 -8.33 12.02
CA LEU A 500 -10.04 -8.22 11.15
C LEU A 500 -10.05 -9.30 10.05
N MET A 501 -8.89 -9.69 9.50
CA MET A 501 -8.79 -10.70 8.43
C MET A 501 -9.15 -12.12 8.86
N THR A 502 -8.71 -12.53 10.05
CA THR A 502 -8.91 -13.91 10.56
C THR A 502 -10.29 -14.15 11.17
N SER A 503 -11.02 -13.11 11.53
CA SER A 503 -12.26 -13.23 12.31
C SER A 503 -13.50 -12.57 11.71
N ASP A 504 -13.40 -11.88 10.57
CA ASP A 504 -14.53 -11.07 10.04
C ASP A 504 -15.85 -11.85 9.93
N LYS A 505 -15.84 -13.05 9.36
CA LYS A 505 -17.08 -13.83 9.20
C LYS A 505 -17.64 -14.32 10.54
N HIS A 506 -16.77 -14.85 11.43
CA HIS A 506 -17.22 -15.38 12.73
C HIS A 506 -17.62 -14.27 13.71
N LYS A 507 -16.92 -13.14 13.71
CA LYS A 507 -17.28 -11.99 14.56
C LYS A 507 -18.57 -11.33 14.12
N LEU A 508 -18.77 -11.16 12.81
CA LEU A 508 -20.01 -10.60 12.28
C LEU A 508 -21.22 -11.49 12.57
N LEU A 509 -21.04 -12.81 12.55
CA LEU A 509 -22.11 -13.76 12.94
C LEU A 509 -22.43 -13.64 14.44
N LYS A 510 -21.43 -13.41 15.29
CA LYS A 510 -21.58 -13.29 16.75
C LYS A 510 -21.72 -11.84 17.24
N LEU A 511 -21.82 -10.87 16.33
CA LEU A 511 -21.87 -9.44 16.66
C LEU A 511 -22.96 -9.11 17.70
N GLU A 512 -24.12 -9.72 17.57
CA GLU A 512 -25.25 -9.55 18.47
C GLU A 512 -24.94 -10.06 19.89
N GLU A 513 -24.33 -11.26 19.99
CA GLU A 513 -23.92 -11.84 21.27
C GLU A 513 -22.85 -11.00 21.96
N GLU A 514 -21.86 -10.49 21.20
CA GLU A 514 -20.78 -9.65 21.73
C GLU A 514 -21.30 -8.26 22.19
N LEU A 515 -22.27 -7.69 21.46
CA LEU A 515 -22.92 -6.44 21.88
C LEU A 515 -23.72 -6.64 23.16
N HIS A 516 -24.45 -7.77 23.32
CA HIS A 516 -25.22 -8.07 24.54
C HIS A 516 -24.35 -8.29 25.79
N LYS A 517 -23.08 -8.65 25.63
CA LYS A 517 -22.14 -8.70 26.76
C LYS A 517 -21.86 -7.33 27.38
N LYS A 518 -22.00 -6.25 26.58
CA LYS A 518 -21.71 -4.86 26.97
C LYS A 518 -22.95 -4.02 27.16
N ILE A 519 -24.02 -4.34 26.44
CA ILE A 519 -25.28 -3.59 26.44
C ILE A 519 -26.37 -4.47 27.03
N ILE A 520 -26.93 -4.01 28.12
CA ILE A 520 -28.02 -4.69 28.83
C ILE A 520 -29.35 -4.16 28.33
N GLY A 521 -30.29 -5.04 28.09
CA GLY A 521 -31.56 -4.72 27.45
C GLY A 521 -31.36 -4.29 25.98
N GLN A 522 -32.31 -3.53 25.45
CA GLN A 522 -32.29 -2.97 24.11
C GLN A 522 -32.14 -4.02 22.98
N GLU A 523 -32.71 -5.21 23.14
CA GLU A 523 -32.58 -6.35 22.24
C GLU A 523 -32.88 -5.99 20.79
N LEU A 524 -33.98 -5.25 20.57
CA LEU A 524 -34.40 -4.84 19.23
C LEU A 524 -33.38 -3.84 18.60
N ALA A 525 -32.78 -2.97 19.42
CA ALA A 525 -31.79 -2.02 18.95
C ALA A 525 -30.48 -2.74 18.57
N VAL A 526 -30.02 -3.64 19.42
CA VAL A 526 -28.79 -4.44 19.16
C VAL A 526 -28.97 -5.31 17.92
N LYS A 527 -30.14 -5.96 17.76
CA LYS A 527 -30.44 -6.76 16.57
C LYS A 527 -30.45 -5.93 15.30
N ALA A 528 -31.16 -4.80 15.27
CA ALA A 528 -31.27 -3.93 14.10
C ALA A 528 -29.88 -3.40 13.67
N VAL A 529 -29.05 -2.98 14.64
CA VAL A 529 -27.66 -2.57 14.36
C VAL A 529 -26.84 -3.72 13.79
N SER A 530 -26.93 -4.90 14.40
CA SER A 530 -26.16 -6.07 13.96
C SER A 530 -26.54 -6.52 12.56
N ASP A 531 -27.83 -6.53 12.22
CA ASP A 531 -28.32 -6.92 10.91
C ASP A 531 -27.88 -5.94 9.81
N ALA A 532 -27.93 -4.63 10.08
CA ALA A 532 -27.49 -3.61 9.13
C ALA A 532 -25.96 -3.67 8.89
N VAL A 533 -25.18 -3.86 9.94
CA VAL A 533 -23.72 -4.02 9.83
C VAL A 533 -23.39 -5.31 9.07
N ARG A 534 -24.02 -6.43 9.38
CA ARG A 534 -23.85 -7.71 8.66
C ARG A 534 -24.15 -7.57 7.17
N LYS A 535 -25.26 -6.92 6.81
CA LYS A 535 -25.67 -6.70 5.42
C LYS A 535 -24.60 -5.95 4.63
N ASN A 536 -24.04 -4.88 5.16
CA ASN A 536 -23.03 -4.09 4.46
C ASN A 536 -21.66 -4.79 4.42
N SER A 537 -21.26 -5.41 5.53
CA SER A 537 -19.97 -6.12 5.61
C SER A 537 -19.94 -7.40 4.77
N SER A 538 -21.10 -7.95 4.38
CA SER A 538 -21.16 -9.11 3.48
C SER A 538 -20.85 -8.79 2.00
N GLY A 539 -20.67 -7.52 1.65
CA GLY A 539 -20.41 -7.08 0.27
C GLY A 539 -21.67 -6.88 -0.58
N ILE A 540 -22.87 -7.10 -0.02
CA ILE A 540 -24.17 -6.87 -0.70
C ILE A 540 -24.56 -5.38 -0.63
N GLY A 541 -23.97 -4.63 0.33
CA GLY A 541 -24.20 -3.20 0.51
C GLY A 541 -23.66 -2.36 -0.66
N ASN A 542 -24.15 -1.13 -0.79
CA ASN A 542 -23.63 -0.19 -1.78
C ASN A 542 -22.24 0.30 -1.35
N PRO A 543 -21.17 0.07 -2.15
CA PRO A 543 -19.80 0.43 -1.81
C PRO A 543 -19.56 1.95 -1.74
N ASP A 544 -20.48 2.76 -2.29
CA ASP A 544 -20.36 4.22 -2.32
C ASP A 544 -20.96 4.89 -1.09
N LYS A 545 -21.63 4.15 -0.21
CA LYS A 545 -22.27 4.68 1.00
C LYS A 545 -21.48 4.31 2.27
N PRO A 546 -21.72 5.01 3.41
CA PRO A 546 -21.23 4.58 4.72
C PRO A 546 -21.66 3.13 5.05
N ILE A 547 -20.88 2.45 5.92
CA ILE A 547 -21.19 1.08 6.36
C ILE A 547 -22.64 0.99 6.87
N ALA A 548 -23.05 1.94 7.70
CA ALA A 548 -24.43 2.09 8.13
C ALA A 548 -24.68 3.52 8.60
N ALA A 549 -25.93 3.95 8.57
CA ALA A 549 -26.35 5.24 9.10
C ALA A 549 -27.61 5.04 9.95
N PHE A 550 -27.50 5.26 11.25
CA PHE A 550 -28.58 5.05 12.20
C PHE A 550 -29.03 6.35 12.85
N MET A 551 -30.32 6.41 13.18
CA MET A 551 -30.83 7.39 14.12
C MET A 551 -31.26 6.67 15.40
N PHE A 552 -30.66 6.98 16.54
CA PHE A 552 -30.96 6.45 17.86
C PHE A 552 -31.87 7.43 18.58
N ALA A 553 -33.15 7.09 18.70
CA ALA A 553 -34.16 7.90 19.34
C ALA A 553 -34.55 7.32 20.71
N GLY A 554 -34.77 8.16 21.72
CA GLY A 554 -35.22 7.70 23.03
C GLY A 554 -34.71 8.62 24.16
N PRO A 555 -35.11 8.34 25.40
CA PRO A 555 -34.79 9.15 26.57
C PRO A 555 -33.27 9.15 26.86
N THR A 556 -32.85 10.02 27.77
CA THR A 556 -31.45 10.08 28.20
C THR A 556 -31.09 8.89 29.10
N GLY A 557 -29.82 8.41 29.02
CA GLY A 557 -29.33 7.36 29.93
C GLY A 557 -29.79 5.94 29.60
N VAL A 558 -30.38 5.68 28.42
CA VAL A 558 -30.84 4.33 28.00
C VAL A 558 -29.76 3.51 27.23
N GLY A 559 -28.55 4.05 27.08
CA GLY A 559 -27.44 3.32 26.46
C GLY A 559 -27.11 3.69 25.01
N LYS A 560 -27.70 4.75 24.41
CA LYS A 560 -27.44 5.18 23.03
C LYS A 560 -25.96 5.37 22.74
N THR A 561 -25.26 6.15 23.54
CA THR A 561 -23.83 6.44 23.39
C THR A 561 -22.97 5.21 23.72
N GLU A 562 -23.40 4.39 24.68
CA GLU A 562 -22.69 3.18 25.08
C GLU A 562 -22.72 2.12 23.98
N LEU A 563 -23.86 1.99 23.26
CA LEU A 563 -23.95 1.14 22.07
C LEU A 563 -22.99 1.61 20.96
N CYS A 564 -22.81 2.91 20.77
CA CYS A 564 -21.82 3.45 19.84
C CYS A 564 -20.39 3.07 20.22
N LYS A 565 -20.03 3.13 21.50
CA LYS A 565 -18.71 2.72 22.01
C LYS A 565 -18.49 1.21 21.86
N ALA A 566 -19.50 0.41 22.22
CA ALA A 566 -19.45 -1.03 22.08
C ALA A 566 -19.28 -1.43 20.60
N LEU A 567 -20.00 -0.75 19.70
CA LEU A 567 -19.91 -0.96 18.25
C LEU A 567 -18.52 -0.58 17.72
N ALA A 568 -17.95 0.56 18.15
CA ALA A 568 -16.60 0.98 17.78
C ALA A 568 -15.54 -0.04 18.24
N ASP A 569 -15.65 -0.52 19.47
CA ASP A 569 -14.74 -1.52 20.00
C ASP A 569 -14.78 -2.85 19.26
N ILE A 570 -15.98 -3.38 18.99
CA ILE A 570 -16.13 -4.68 18.32
C ILE A 570 -15.78 -4.57 16.84
N GLN A 571 -16.25 -3.51 16.14
CA GLN A 571 -16.10 -3.38 14.70
C GLN A 571 -14.73 -2.81 14.30
N PHE A 572 -14.19 -1.89 15.10
CA PHE A 572 -12.95 -1.17 14.78
C PHE A 572 -11.82 -1.41 15.81
N GLY A 573 -12.03 -2.32 16.76
CA GLY A 573 -11.00 -2.82 17.67
C GLY A 573 -10.67 -1.92 18.86
N SER A 574 -11.27 -0.74 18.96
CA SER A 574 -11.12 0.17 20.13
C SER A 574 -12.34 1.07 20.28
N SER A 575 -12.77 1.25 21.53
CA SER A 575 -13.79 2.23 21.91
C SER A 575 -13.40 3.68 21.65
N GLU A 576 -12.10 3.95 21.40
CA GLU A 576 -11.58 5.28 21.05
C GLU A 576 -11.77 5.63 19.57
N ASN A 577 -12.14 4.65 18.75
CA ASN A 577 -12.45 4.85 17.34
C ASN A 577 -13.89 5.41 17.16
N ILE A 578 -14.19 6.42 17.99
CA ILE A 578 -15.41 7.20 17.93
C ILE A 578 -15.07 8.69 17.73
N ILE A 579 -15.76 9.32 16.79
CA ILE A 579 -15.70 10.76 16.56
C ILE A 579 -17.02 11.33 17.05
N ARG A 580 -17.00 12.12 18.13
CA ARG A 580 -18.20 12.70 18.71
C ARG A 580 -18.32 14.15 18.32
N ILE A 581 -19.46 14.51 17.73
CA ILE A 581 -19.85 15.86 17.35
C ILE A 581 -21.11 16.21 18.16
N ASP A 582 -21.01 17.18 19.05
CA ASP A 582 -22.14 17.69 19.82
C ASP A 582 -22.91 18.70 18.96
N CYS A 583 -24.11 18.35 18.53
CA CYS A 583 -24.92 19.21 17.66
C CYS A 583 -25.46 20.47 18.35
N SER A 584 -25.41 20.54 19.67
CA SER A 584 -25.77 21.75 20.41
C SER A 584 -24.85 22.94 20.13
N GLU A 585 -23.56 22.66 19.79
CA GLU A 585 -22.59 23.69 19.39
C GLU A 585 -22.87 24.28 17.99
N PHE A 586 -23.69 23.61 17.19
CA PHE A 586 -23.99 23.96 15.80
C PHE A 586 -25.41 24.52 15.60
N ALA A 587 -25.99 25.11 16.63
CA ALA A 587 -27.27 25.77 16.59
C ALA A 587 -27.26 27.06 15.75
N GLU A 588 -26.09 27.69 15.56
CA GLU A 588 -25.93 28.89 14.73
C GLU A 588 -25.51 28.53 13.30
N SER A 589 -26.00 29.32 12.30
CA SER A 589 -25.71 29.03 10.88
C SER A 589 -24.22 29.08 10.50
N MET A 590 -23.44 29.91 11.20
CA MET A 590 -21.99 30.01 10.99
C MET A 590 -21.19 28.87 11.65
N ALA A 591 -21.74 28.16 12.62
CA ALA A 591 -21.04 27.09 13.31
C ALA A 591 -20.79 25.86 12.39
N VAL A 592 -21.63 25.67 11.38
CA VAL A 592 -21.50 24.57 10.41
C VAL A 592 -20.19 24.67 9.59
N THR A 593 -19.67 25.89 9.36
CA THR A 593 -18.38 26.07 8.69
C THR A 593 -17.21 25.50 9.50
N LYS A 594 -17.34 25.36 10.82
CA LYS A 594 -16.32 24.66 11.64
C LYS A 594 -16.17 23.19 11.28
N LEU A 595 -17.25 22.53 10.80
CA LEU A 595 -17.22 21.12 10.44
C LEU A 595 -16.46 20.83 9.14
N ILE A 596 -16.57 21.75 8.16
CA ILE A 596 -16.00 21.60 6.81
C ILE A 596 -14.85 22.57 6.53
N GLY A 597 -14.54 23.48 7.48
CA GLY A 597 -13.54 24.54 7.32
C GLY A 597 -14.11 25.85 6.81
N SER A 598 -13.35 26.94 7.04
CA SER A 598 -13.74 28.30 6.67
C SER A 598 -13.49 28.58 5.18
N ALA A 599 -14.39 29.29 4.53
CA ALA A 599 -14.22 29.71 3.14
C ALA A 599 -13.07 30.75 3.00
N PRO A 600 -12.46 30.86 1.79
CA PRO A 600 -11.43 31.86 1.52
C PRO A 600 -11.83 33.27 1.96
N GLY A 601 -10.97 33.93 2.73
CA GLY A 601 -11.18 35.30 3.22
C GLY A 601 -11.80 35.39 4.62
N TYR A 602 -12.14 34.28 5.27
CA TYR A 602 -12.62 34.26 6.67
C TYR A 602 -11.52 33.80 7.63
N VAL A 603 -11.66 34.23 8.90
CA VAL A 603 -10.74 33.80 9.98
C VAL A 603 -10.79 32.28 10.11
N GLY A 604 -9.61 31.61 10.16
CA GLY A 604 -9.49 30.14 10.17
C GLY A 604 -9.44 29.49 8.78
N TYR A 605 -9.28 30.27 7.69
CA TYR A 605 -8.99 29.73 6.35
C TYR A 605 -7.63 29.02 6.36
N GLY A 606 -7.61 27.77 5.86
CA GLY A 606 -6.42 26.91 5.85
C GLY A 606 -6.37 25.93 7.01
N GLU A 607 -7.17 26.14 8.06
CA GLU A 607 -7.46 25.10 9.06
C GLU A 607 -8.55 24.18 8.50
N GLY A 608 -8.29 22.86 8.47
CA GLY A 608 -9.28 21.88 8.02
C GLY A 608 -10.54 21.89 8.88
N GLY A 609 -11.64 21.34 8.37
CA GLY A 609 -12.89 21.25 9.15
C GLY A 609 -12.77 20.21 10.27
N GLN A 610 -13.36 20.46 11.42
CA GLN A 610 -13.34 19.58 12.59
C GLN A 610 -13.80 18.15 12.25
N LEU A 611 -14.87 17.99 11.47
CA LEU A 611 -15.36 16.69 11.04
C LEU A 611 -14.48 16.06 9.97
N THR A 612 -14.10 16.83 8.95
CA THR A 612 -13.31 16.32 7.83
C THR A 612 -11.90 15.90 8.26
N GLU A 613 -11.24 16.67 9.13
CA GLU A 613 -9.94 16.32 9.69
C GLU A 613 -10.03 15.10 10.61
N ALA A 614 -11.03 15.05 11.51
CA ALA A 614 -11.20 13.91 12.39
C ALA A 614 -11.41 12.59 11.63
N VAL A 615 -12.23 12.60 10.56
CA VAL A 615 -12.47 11.40 9.74
C VAL A 615 -11.27 11.09 8.86
N ARG A 616 -10.52 12.09 8.38
CA ARG A 616 -9.27 11.86 7.65
C ARG A 616 -8.25 11.12 8.51
N HIS A 617 -8.13 11.48 9.78
CA HIS A 617 -7.24 10.81 10.73
C HIS A 617 -7.76 9.46 11.22
N LYS A 618 -9.09 9.28 11.32
CA LYS A 618 -9.74 8.05 11.76
C LYS A 618 -10.81 7.61 10.75
N PRO A 619 -10.41 7.11 9.56
CA PRO A 619 -11.38 6.75 8.51
C PRO A 619 -12.24 5.53 8.85
N TYR A 620 -11.83 4.74 9.84
CA TYR A 620 -12.57 3.60 10.39
C TYR A 620 -13.06 3.95 11.78
N SER A 621 -14.22 4.59 11.86
CA SER A 621 -14.76 5.10 13.12
C SER A 621 -16.28 5.12 13.14
N VAL A 622 -16.82 5.17 14.33
CA VAL A 622 -18.23 5.53 14.55
C VAL A 622 -18.30 7.06 14.67
N VAL A 623 -18.96 7.71 13.74
CA VAL A 623 -19.19 9.16 13.79
C VAL A 623 -20.53 9.40 14.45
N LEU A 624 -20.48 9.88 15.69
CA LEU A 624 -21.63 10.15 16.53
C LEU A 624 -22.00 11.63 16.50
N PHE A 625 -23.16 11.95 15.96
CA PHE A 625 -23.78 13.27 16.06
C PHE A 625 -24.76 13.25 17.22
N ASP A 626 -24.39 13.85 18.33
CA ASP A 626 -25.18 13.84 19.56
C ASP A 626 -26.17 15.01 19.58
N GLU A 627 -27.39 14.75 20.04
CA GLU A 627 -28.49 15.74 20.13
C GLU A 627 -28.83 16.43 18.78
N PHE A 628 -28.96 15.61 17.71
CA PHE A 628 -29.10 16.08 16.33
C PHE A 628 -30.29 17.04 16.12
N GLU A 629 -31.32 16.94 16.94
CA GLU A 629 -32.47 17.85 16.92
C GLU A 629 -32.14 19.31 17.22
N LYS A 630 -31.01 19.59 17.85
CA LYS A 630 -30.55 20.93 18.17
C LYS A 630 -29.84 21.62 17.01
N ALA A 631 -29.42 20.86 16.01
CA ALA A 631 -28.76 21.39 14.82
C ALA A 631 -29.76 22.10 13.89
N ARG A 632 -29.30 23.12 13.18
CA ARG A 632 -30.09 23.79 12.13
C ARG A 632 -29.96 23.04 10.79
N GLY A 633 -30.92 23.32 9.88
CA GLY A 633 -31.09 22.69 8.57
C GLY A 633 -29.83 22.63 7.67
N ASN A 634 -28.82 23.51 7.88
CA ASN A 634 -27.57 23.43 7.13
C ASN A 634 -26.76 22.18 7.41
N LEU A 635 -26.82 21.63 8.65
CA LEU A 635 -26.18 20.37 8.97
C LEU A 635 -26.82 19.20 8.24
N THR A 636 -28.16 19.24 8.11
CA THR A 636 -28.90 18.21 7.37
C THR A 636 -28.43 18.09 5.91
N ASN A 637 -28.12 19.23 5.26
CA ASN A 637 -27.64 19.23 3.88
C ASN A 637 -26.25 18.58 3.74
N ILE A 638 -25.35 18.82 4.70
CA ILE A 638 -24.03 18.17 4.73
C ILE A 638 -24.20 16.66 4.94
N MET A 639 -25.08 16.29 5.86
CA MET A 639 -25.36 14.88 6.13
C MET A 639 -25.97 14.17 4.92
N LEU A 640 -26.81 14.82 4.13
CA LEU A 640 -27.34 14.25 2.88
C LEU A 640 -26.22 13.87 1.91
N GLN A 641 -25.19 14.71 1.78
CA GLN A 641 -24.03 14.41 0.93
C GLN A 641 -23.26 13.19 1.45
N ILE A 642 -23.02 13.13 2.77
CA ILE A 642 -22.34 11.99 3.40
C ILE A 642 -23.12 10.70 3.20
N LEU A 643 -24.46 10.73 3.40
CA LEU A 643 -25.31 9.54 3.34
C LEU A 643 -25.52 9.03 1.91
N ASP A 644 -25.47 9.90 0.90
CA ASP A 644 -25.68 9.51 -0.50
C ASP A 644 -24.38 9.10 -1.20
N GLU A 645 -23.34 9.93 -1.06
CA GLU A 645 -22.09 9.78 -1.81
C GLU A 645 -20.95 9.18 -0.98
N GLY A 646 -21.15 8.98 0.33
CA GLY A 646 -20.12 8.48 1.25
C GLY A 646 -18.87 9.36 1.30
N ARG A 647 -18.99 10.66 0.95
CA ARG A 647 -17.86 11.60 0.92
C ARG A 647 -18.31 13.03 1.29
N LEU A 648 -17.36 13.81 1.74
CA LEU A 648 -17.57 15.23 2.02
C LEU A 648 -16.32 16.02 1.58
N THR A 649 -16.52 17.11 0.85
CA THR A 649 -15.42 17.97 0.41
C THR A 649 -15.30 19.16 1.37
N ASP A 650 -14.09 19.39 1.89
CA ASP A 650 -13.79 20.51 2.76
C ASP A 650 -13.68 21.85 1.99
N SER A 651 -13.51 22.95 2.73
CA SER A 651 -13.33 24.28 2.16
C SER A 651 -12.02 24.45 1.34
N ASN A 652 -11.06 23.57 1.50
CA ASN A 652 -9.79 23.55 0.77
C ASN A 652 -9.89 22.72 -0.53
N GLY A 653 -11.07 22.12 -0.81
CA GLY A 653 -11.28 21.25 -1.95
C GLY A 653 -10.77 19.81 -1.74
N VAL A 654 -10.43 19.44 -0.50
CA VAL A 654 -10.02 18.07 -0.17
C VAL A 654 -11.28 17.24 0.10
N THR A 655 -11.42 16.14 -0.61
CA THR A 655 -12.55 15.20 -0.43
C THR A 655 -12.17 14.11 0.56
N VAL A 656 -12.97 13.97 1.62
CA VAL A 656 -12.82 12.97 2.68
C VAL A 656 -13.88 11.89 2.52
N SER A 657 -13.45 10.62 2.59
CA SER A 657 -14.32 9.46 2.44
C SER A 657 -14.90 9.01 3.78
N PHE A 658 -16.23 8.80 3.82
CA PHE A 658 -16.99 8.25 4.94
C PHE A 658 -17.45 6.81 4.69
N LYS A 659 -17.02 6.18 3.59
CA LYS A 659 -17.46 4.84 3.17
C LYS A 659 -17.16 3.75 4.22
N ASN A 660 -16.13 3.96 5.02
CA ASN A 660 -15.72 3.03 6.07
C ASN A 660 -16.21 3.44 7.47
N CYS A 661 -17.04 4.48 7.58
CA CYS A 661 -17.60 4.95 8.83
C CYS A 661 -19.00 4.36 9.08
N ILE A 662 -19.34 4.26 10.36
CA ILE A 662 -20.72 4.06 10.80
C ILE A 662 -21.21 5.40 11.33
N ILE A 663 -22.28 5.93 10.75
CA ILE A 663 -22.85 7.22 11.15
C ILE A 663 -23.97 6.95 12.16
N VAL A 664 -23.93 7.61 13.30
CA VAL A 664 -24.97 7.52 14.32
C VAL A 664 -25.42 8.94 14.72
N LEU A 665 -26.73 9.15 14.62
CA LEU A 665 -27.37 10.39 15.04
C LEU A 665 -28.16 10.07 16.30
N THR A 666 -27.96 10.78 17.41
CA THR A 666 -28.83 10.60 18.59
C THR A 666 -29.84 11.73 18.65
N THR A 667 -31.04 11.38 19.14
CA THR A 667 -32.12 12.34 19.35
C THR A 667 -32.93 11.98 20.59
N ASN A 668 -33.42 13.01 21.26
CA ASN A 668 -34.36 12.88 22.39
C ASN A 668 -35.81 13.19 21.96
N LEU A 669 -36.05 13.37 20.65
CA LEU A 669 -37.41 13.60 20.13
C LEU A 669 -38.33 12.40 20.49
N GLY A 670 -39.53 12.71 20.91
CA GLY A 670 -40.50 11.69 21.33
C GLY A 670 -40.39 11.22 22.79
N SER A 671 -39.30 11.61 23.52
CA SER A 671 -39.12 11.18 24.92
C SER A 671 -40.27 11.65 25.86
N GLY A 672 -40.84 12.83 25.65
CA GLY A 672 -41.98 13.33 26.41
C GLY A 672 -43.30 12.55 26.17
N LEU A 673 -43.44 11.94 24.99
CA LEU A 673 -44.62 11.17 24.61
C LEU A 673 -44.63 9.78 25.25
N ILE A 674 -43.48 9.32 25.74
CA ILE A 674 -43.33 8.05 26.44
C ILE A 674 -44.03 8.08 27.81
N GLN A 675 -44.08 9.26 28.45
CA GLN A 675 -44.70 9.45 29.77
C GLN A 675 -46.21 9.43 29.71
N GLU A 676 -46.83 9.87 28.59
CA GLU A 676 -48.28 9.96 28.46
C GLU A 676 -48.94 8.60 28.07
N SER A 677 -48.14 7.65 27.50
CA SER A 677 -48.70 6.42 26.92
C SER A 677 -49.17 5.40 27.97
N ARG A 678 -48.66 5.41 29.21
CA ARG A 678 -49.02 4.45 30.27
C ARG A 678 -50.22 4.88 31.12
N ALA A 679 -50.83 6.01 30.87
CA ALA A 679 -52.03 6.43 31.54
C ALA A 679 -53.31 5.71 31.02
N VAL A 680 -53.20 4.97 29.90
CA VAL A 680 -54.32 4.20 29.32
C VAL A 680 -54.01 2.72 29.51
N GLY A 681 -54.58 2.14 30.60
CA GLY A 681 -54.40 0.75 30.98
C GLY A 681 -54.88 -0.22 29.91
N PHE A 682 -54.00 -1.17 29.52
CA PHE A 682 -54.37 -2.41 28.83
C PHE A 682 -54.19 -3.59 29.79
N GLY A 683 -55.29 -4.31 29.96
CA GLY A 683 -55.32 -5.50 30.79
C GLY A 683 -54.81 -6.74 30.08
N ALA A 684 -54.14 -7.60 30.86
CA ALA A 684 -54.03 -9.06 30.74
C ALA A 684 -53.72 -9.62 29.33
N GLY A 685 -52.49 -9.53 28.91
CA GLY A 685 -51.88 -10.38 27.88
C GLY A 685 -50.56 -10.98 28.40
N LYS A 686 -50.02 -12.01 27.77
CA LYS A 686 -48.67 -12.54 28.11
C LYS A 686 -47.63 -11.43 27.98
N GLU A 687 -46.72 -11.32 28.95
CA GLU A 687 -45.71 -10.22 29.04
C GLU A 687 -44.96 -9.94 27.74
N GLU A 688 -44.53 -10.97 26.98
CA GLU A 688 -43.81 -10.82 25.72
C GLU A 688 -44.60 -10.17 24.57
N ASP A 689 -45.92 -10.38 24.51
CA ASP A 689 -46.80 -9.80 23.46
C ASP A 689 -47.17 -8.36 23.81
N VAL A 690 -47.20 -8.01 25.10
CA VAL A 690 -47.46 -6.66 25.60
C VAL A 690 -46.26 -5.75 25.32
N ASP A 691 -45.02 -6.22 25.55
CA ASP A 691 -43.82 -5.46 25.34
C ASP A 691 -43.59 -5.12 23.84
N LYS A 692 -43.91 -6.06 22.93
CA LYS A 692 -43.84 -5.80 21.48
C LYS A 692 -44.85 -4.76 21.03
N ALA A 693 -46.11 -4.86 21.54
CA ALA A 693 -47.16 -3.88 21.20
C ALA A 693 -46.86 -2.49 21.76
N GLU A 694 -46.29 -2.40 22.98
CA GLU A 694 -45.82 -1.14 23.57
C GLU A 694 -44.70 -0.54 22.76
N TYR A 695 -43.77 -1.36 22.29
CA TYR A 695 -42.64 -0.90 21.44
C TYR A 695 -43.11 -0.33 20.10
N GLU A 696 -44.07 -1.00 19.41
CA GLU A 696 -44.60 -0.52 18.14
C GLU A 696 -45.33 0.83 18.31
N ILE A 697 -46.13 0.99 19.35
CA ILE A 697 -46.80 2.27 19.66
C ILE A 697 -45.78 3.35 19.95
N LEU A 698 -44.70 3.01 20.70
CA LEU A 698 -43.62 3.95 21.01
C LEU A 698 -42.87 4.36 19.74
N LYS A 699 -42.59 3.38 18.88
CA LYS A 699 -41.95 3.59 17.60
C LYS A 699 -42.77 4.53 16.70
N ASP A 700 -44.06 4.27 16.55
CA ASP A 700 -44.96 5.09 15.73
C ASP A 700 -45.02 6.54 16.23
N LYS A 701 -45.15 6.74 17.53
CA LYS A 701 -45.17 8.08 18.13
C LYS A 701 -43.83 8.82 17.95
N THR A 702 -42.74 8.11 18.15
CA THR A 702 -41.39 8.66 17.99
C THR A 702 -41.12 9.01 16.52
N MET A 703 -41.53 8.12 15.59
CA MET A 703 -41.43 8.37 14.16
C MET A 703 -42.28 9.56 13.70
N ALA A 704 -43.51 9.72 14.27
CA ALA A 704 -44.34 10.90 14.00
C ALA A 704 -43.64 12.21 14.46
N ALA A 705 -42.96 12.20 15.61
CA ALA A 705 -42.21 13.35 16.11
C ALA A 705 -40.98 13.65 15.24
N ILE A 706 -40.25 12.62 14.79
CA ILE A 706 -39.10 12.74 13.91
C ILE A 706 -39.51 13.27 12.54
N ASN A 707 -40.57 12.72 11.94
CA ASN A 707 -41.11 13.16 10.65
C ASN A 707 -41.61 14.62 10.66
N LYS A 708 -42.00 15.14 11.83
CA LYS A 708 -42.36 16.55 12.00
C LYS A 708 -41.13 17.45 12.05
N SER A 709 -39.99 16.96 12.53
CA SER A 709 -38.80 17.76 12.78
C SER A 709 -37.77 17.68 11.66
N LEU A 710 -37.74 16.57 10.92
CA LEU A 710 -36.74 16.30 9.87
C LEU A 710 -37.42 16.05 8.52
N PRO A 711 -36.75 16.45 7.40
CA PRO A 711 -37.26 16.19 6.06
C PRO A 711 -37.41 14.68 5.78
N PRO A 712 -38.48 14.23 5.13
CA PRO A 712 -38.65 12.82 4.75
C PRO A 712 -37.51 12.28 3.88
N GLU A 713 -36.93 13.15 3.04
CA GLU A 713 -35.78 12.82 2.21
C GLU A 713 -34.58 12.40 3.03
N PHE A 714 -34.31 13.03 4.16
CA PHE A 714 -33.22 12.71 5.06
C PHE A 714 -33.44 11.36 5.76
N ILE A 715 -34.68 11.15 6.26
CA ILE A 715 -35.03 9.92 6.99
C ILE A 715 -34.91 8.69 6.09
N ASN A 716 -35.31 8.80 4.81
CA ASN A 716 -35.24 7.71 3.84
C ASN A 716 -33.78 7.30 3.45
N ARG A 717 -32.77 8.10 3.82
CA ARG A 717 -31.36 7.79 3.57
C ARG A 717 -30.67 7.08 4.74
N LEU A 718 -31.31 7.08 5.89
CA LEU A 718 -30.85 6.31 7.04
C LEU A 718 -31.06 4.81 6.80
N SER A 719 -30.17 4.00 7.34
CA SER A 719 -30.28 2.54 7.31
C SER A 719 -31.46 2.08 8.15
N ASP A 720 -31.63 2.70 9.34
CA ASP A 720 -32.78 2.47 10.22
C ASP A 720 -32.91 3.59 11.26
N VAL A 721 -34.12 3.75 11.79
CA VAL A 721 -34.44 4.58 12.95
C VAL A 721 -34.75 3.68 14.13
N ILE A 722 -33.84 3.63 15.08
CA ILE A 722 -33.85 2.69 16.21
C ILE A 722 -34.36 3.42 17.45
N VAL A 723 -35.43 2.92 18.02
CA VAL A 723 -36.07 3.48 19.23
C VAL A 723 -35.60 2.72 20.45
N PHE A 724 -34.99 3.42 21.40
CA PHE A 724 -34.54 2.88 22.67
C PHE A 724 -35.66 2.93 23.72
N THR A 725 -35.87 1.84 24.39
CA THR A 725 -36.85 1.73 25.47
C THR A 725 -36.30 2.20 26.80
N PRO A 726 -37.17 2.72 27.71
CA PRO A 726 -36.75 2.99 29.08
C PRO A 726 -36.30 1.70 29.78
N LEU A 727 -35.23 1.78 30.56
CA LEU A 727 -34.69 0.64 31.31
C LEU A 727 -35.58 0.26 32.49
N ASN A 728 -35.86 -1.03 32.62
CA ASN A 728 -36.60 -1.58 33.79
C ASN A 728 -35.64 -1.74 34.98
N LYS A 729 -36.18 -2.06 36.17
CA LYS A 729 -35.39 -2.15 37.42
C LYS A 729 -34.37 -3.31 37.36
N GLU A 730 -34.71 -4.42 36.72
CA GLU A 730 -33.82 -5.57 36.60
C GLU A 730 -32.63 -5.27 35.64
N GLU A 731 -32.90 -4.59 34.54
CA GLU A 731 -31.85 -4.13 33.62
C GLU A 731 -30.92 -3.14 34.31
N GLN A 732 -31.46 -2.23 35.14
CA GLN A 732 -30.61 -1.28 35.91
C GLN A 732 -29.74 -2.01 36.96
N ARG A 733 -30.25 -3.09 37.59
CA ARG A 733 -29.43 -3.94 38.46
C ARG A 733 -28.29 -4.59 37.72
N GLN A 734 -28.53 -5.14 36.53
CA GLN A 734 -27.50 -5.73 35.73
C GLN A 734 -26.43 -4.67 35.29
N ILE A 735 -26.86 -3.46 34.98
CA ILE A 735 -25.96 -2.35 34.65
C ILE A 735 -25.11 -1.99 35.89
N THR A 736 -25.68 -1.92 37.09
CA THR A 736 -24.93 -1.65 38.34
C THR A 736 -23.85 -2.72 38.53
N ARG A 737 -24.16 -4.00 38.29
CA ARG A 737 -23.18 -5.10 38.33
C ARG A 737 -22.06 -4.94 37.31
N LEU A 738 -22.36 -4.50 36.10
CA LEU A 738 -21.32 -4.23 35.07
C LEU A 738 -20.43 -3.05 35.49
N LEU A 739 -21.00 -1.99 36.03
CA LEU A 739 -20.25 -0.85 36.52
C LEU A 739 -19.37 -1.24 37.73
N GLY A 740 -19.89 -2.11 38.63
CA GLY A 740 -19.11 -2.70 39.73
C GLY A 740 -17.91 -3.50 39.23
N LYS A 741 -18.08 -4.35 38.20
CA LYS A 741 -16.96 -5.06 37.57
C LYS A 741 -15.94 -4.14 36.92
N SER A 742 -16.38 -3.00 36.39
CA SER A 742 -15.45 -1.99 35.86
C SER A 742 -14.62 -1.31 36.95
N LEU A 743 -15.21 -1.13 38.16
CA LEU A 743 -14.49 -0.65 39.35
C LEU A 743 -13.50 -1.70 39.82
N ASP A 744 -13.89 -2.98 39.85
CA ASP A 744 -13.05 -4.10 40.25
C ASP A 744 -11.76 -4.16 39.40
N LYS A 745 -11.88 -4.06 38.05
CA LYS A 745 -10.72 -3.99 37.15
C LYS A 745 -9.78 -2.82 37.44
N ARG A 746 -10.33 -1.63 37.77
CA ARG A 746 -9.50 -0.44 38.09
C ARG A 746 -8.75 -0.60 39.39
N LEU A 747 -9.31 -1.33 40.33
CA LEU A 747 -8.67 -1.66 41.59
C LEU A 747 -7.64 -2.80 41.41
N GLU A 748 -7.91 -3.75 40.55
CA GLU A 748 -6.98 -4.80 40.15
C GLU A 748 -5.69 -4.23 39.52
N ASP A 749 -5.83 -3.15 38.70
CA ASP A 749 -4.67 -2.39 38.15
C ASP A 749 -3.82 -1.70 39.28
N LEU A 750 -4.39 -1.54 40.45
CA LEU A 750 -3.70 -1.03 41.63
C LEU A 750 -3.22 -2.15 42.60
N ASP A 751 -3.29 -3.41 42.16
CA ASP A 751 -3.01 -4.61 42.94
C ASP A 751 -3.93 -4.78 44.17
N ILE A 752 -5.21 -4.38 44.08
CA ILE A 752 -6.21 -4.49 45.16
C ILE A 752 -7.34 -5.42 44.64
N VAL A 753 -7.65 -6.42 45.44
CA VAL A 753 -8.76 -7.33 45.14
C VAL A 753 -10.05 -6.77 45.76
N PHE A 754 -11.03 -6.45 44.88
CA PHE A 754 -12.29 -5.88 45.30
C PHE A 754 -13.44 -6.87 45.15
N LYS A 755 -14.30 -6.98 46.17
CA LYS A 755 -15.52 -7.79 46.10
C LYS A 755 -16.68 -7.04 46.72
N CYS A 756 -17.75 -6.82 45.94
CA CYS A 756 -18.96 -6.22 46.41
C CYS A 756 -20.07 -7.28 46.44
N SER A 757 -20.80 -7.38 47.56
CA SER A 757 -21.92 -8.30 47.66
C SER A 757 -23.09 -7.90 46.75
N ASP A 758 -23.87 -8.88 46.29
CA ASP A 758 -25.06 -8.61 45.47
C ASP A 758 -26.07 -7.71 46.18
N GLU A 759 -26.21 -7.86 47.52
CA GLU A 759 -27.10 -7.05 48.35
C GLU A 759 -26.67 -5.59 48.41
N ALA A 760 -25.33 -5.32 48.45
CA ALA A 760 -24.76 -3.98 48.41
C ALA A 760 -25.00 -3.33 47.07
N LEU A 761 -24.84 -4.09 45.97
CA LEU A 761 -25.12 -3.61 44.60
C LEU A 761 -26.63 -3.35 44.37
N ASP A 762 -27.48 -4.16 44.95
CA ASP A 762 -28.94 -3.94 44.89
C ASP A 762 -29.34 -2.68 45.67
N PHE A 763 -28.75 -2.43 46.85
CA PHE A 763 -28.93 -1.19 47.62
C PHE A 763 -28.51 0.04 46.80
N ILE A 764 -27.36 -0.01 46.15
CA ILE A 764 -26.84 1.09 45.31
C ILE A 764 -27.79 1.30 44.12
N THR A 765 -28.33 0.20 43.55
CA THR A 765 -29.30 0.28 42.48
C THR A 765 -30.58 0.99 42.92
N ASP A 766 -31.12 0.63 44.10
CA ASP A 766 -32.32 1.23 44.61
C ASP A 766 -32.18 2.73 44.92
N GLU A 767 -31.03 3.13 45.45
CA GLU A 767 -30.68 4.54 45.69
C GLU A 767 -30.48 5.34 44.40
N GLY A 768 -29.92 4.67 43.36
CA GLY A 768 -29.68 5.27 42.04
C GLY A 768 -30.85 5.07 41.04
N TYR A 769 -31.92 4.39 41.43
CA TYR A 769 -32.99 4.08 40.48
C TYR A 769 -33.82 5.30 40.10
N HIS A 770 -33.73 5.65 38.83
CA HIS A 770 -34.54 6.71 38.25
C HIS A 770 -35.08 6.26 36.87
N ARG A 771 -36.38 6.10 36.75
CA ARG A 771 -37.01 5.62 35.53
C ARG A 771 -36.86 6.57 34.35
N GLU A 772 -36.88 7.88 34.60
CA GLU A 772 -36.80 8.91 33.54
C GLU A 772 -35.35 9.23 33.12
N LEU A 773 -34.40 9.07 34.01
CA LEU A 773 -32.97 9.37 33.78
C LEU A 773 -32.16 8.15 33.40
N GLY A 774 -32.76 6.95 33.35
CA GLY A 774 -32.16 5.69 32.98
C GLY A 774 -30.96 5.31 33.88
N ALA A 775 -29.86 4.89 33.27
CA ALA A 775 -28.68 4.44 33.99
C ALA A 775 -27.72 5.59 34.44
N ARG A 776 -27.98 6.86 34.05
CA ARG A 776 -27.11 7.98 34.43
C ARG A 776 -26.92 8.18 35.92
N PRO A 777 -27.99 8.10 36.78
CA PRO A 777 -27.86 8.22 38.22
C PRO A 777 -27.09 7.06 38.89
N LEU A 778 -27.10 5.86 38.27
CA LEU A 778 -26.38 4.69 38.81
C LEU A 778 -24.85 4.92 38.89
N GLY A 779 -24.28 5.54 37.87
CA GLY A 779 -22.84 5.90 37.92
C GLY A 779 -22.51 6.87 39.06
N ARG A 780 -23.42 7.82 39.32
CA ARG A 780 -23.25 8.73 40.50
C ARG A 780 -23.42 8.00 41.79
N ALA A 781 -24.37 7.06 41.90
CA ALA A 781 -24.55 6.25 43.09
C ALA A 781 -23.30 5.42 43.39
N ILE A 782 -22.74 4.72 42.39
CA ILE A 782 -21.47 4.00 42.55
C ILE A 782 -20.34 4.94 42.96
N SER A 783 -20.23 6.11 42.36
CA SER A 783 -19.18 7.07 42.74
C SER A 783 -19.36 7.54 44.19
N THR A 784 -20.58 7.81 44.60
CA THR A 784 -20.85 8.29 45.97
C THR A 784 -20.69 7.19 47.00
N TYR A 785 -21.21 6.00 46.74
CA TYR A 785 -21.28 4.94 47.74
C TYR A 785 -20.08 3.97 47.73
N LEU A 786 -19.33 3.88 46.64
CA LEU A 786 -18.15 3.01 46.51
C LEU A 786 -16.87 3.80 46.26
N GLU A 787 -16.79 4.58 45.16
CA GLU A 787 -15.52 5.20 44.75
C GLU A 787 -15.02 6.25 45.78
N GLN A 788 -15.90 7.11 46.32
CA GLN A 788 -15.50 8.12 47.31
C GLN A 788 -15.01 7.51 48.62
N PRO A 789 -15.70 6.55 49.27
CA PRO A 789 -15.15 5.90 50.45
C PRO A 789 -13.85 5.16 50.22
N LEU A 790 -13.77 4.40 49.10
CA LEU A 790 -12.53 3.70 48.74
C LEU A 790 -11.36 4.64 48.50
N SER A 791 -11.58 5.78 47.86
CA SER A 791 -10.53 6.78 47.63
C SER A 791 -10.03 7.38 48.95
N ILE A 792 -10.92 7.59 49.93
CA ILE A 792 -10.52 8.06 51.26
C ILE A 792 -9.68 7.00 51.97
N TYR A 793 -10.08 5.74 51.96
CA TYR A 793 -9.32 4.65 52.58
C TYR A 793 -7.94 4.43 51.94
N LEU A 794 -7.83 4.63 50.64
CA LEU A 794 -6.57 4.59 49.90
C LEU A 794 -5.65 5.77 50.30
N LEU A 795 -6.21 6.99 50.43
CA LEU A 795 -5.45 8.18 50.81
C LEU A 795 -5.06 8.19 52.30
N GLU A 796 -5.80 7.46 53.14
CA GLU A 796 -5.50 7.29 54.58
C GLU A 796 -4.55 6.10 54.84
N ASP A 797 -4.02 5.46 53.80
CA ASP A 797 -3.21 4.24 53.83
C ASP A 797 -3.87 3.07 54.59
N LYS A 798 -5.21 3.06 54.62
CA LYS A 798 -6.00 1.97 55.21
C LYS A 798 -6.17 0.78 54.26
N ILE A 799 -6.01 1.02 53.00
CA ILE A 799 -5.98 0.02 51.91
C ILE A 799 -4.62 0.14 51.26
N VAL A 800 -3.87 -0.94 51.25
CA VAL A 800 -2.56 -1.02 50.58
C VAL A 800 -2.57 -2.08 49.48
N LYS A 801 -1.50 -2.10 48.68
CA LYS A 801 -1.35 -3.11 47.61
C LYS A 801 -1.35 -4.51 48.22
N GLY A 802 -2.11 -5.42 47.61
CA GLY A 802 -2.30 -6.80 48.05
C GLY A 802 -3.58 -7.01 48.86
N ASP A 803 -4.22 -5.97 49.35
CA ASP A 803 -5.38 -6.08 50.22
C ASP A 803 -6.63 -6.59 49.48
N LEU A 804 -7.45 -7.38 50.21
CA LEU A 804 -8.80 -7.75 49.81
C LEU A 804 -9.82 -6.83 50.48
N VAL A 805 -10.54 -6.06 49.66
CA VAL A 805 -11.62 -5.19 50.12
C VAL A 805 -12.97 -5.83 49.80
N LYS A 806 -13.76 -6.14 50.85
CA LYS A 806 -15.10 -6.68 50.74
C LYS A 806 -16.13 -5.66 51.20
N VAL A 807 -17.16 -5.40 50.36
CA VAL A 807 -18.25 -4.47 50.72
C VAL A 807 -19.54 -5.26 50.94
N GLU A 808 -20.15 -5.09 52.09
CA GLU A 808 -21.40 -5.74 52.47
C GLU A 808 -22.44 -4.72 52.96
N LEU A 809 -23.71 -5.11 52.91
CA LEU A 809 -24.79 -4.28 53.42
C LEU A 809 -25.17 -4.74 54.81
N GLU A 810 -25.00 -3.87 55.84
CA GLU A 810 -25.43 -4.13 57.24
C GLU A 810 -26.27 -2.96 57.75
N ASP A 811 -27.40 -3.28 58.30
CA ASP A 811 -28.35 -2.29 58.87
C ASP A 811 -28.67 -1.10 57.95
N GLY A 812 -28.72 -1.38 56.62
CA GLY A 812 -29.02 -0.36 55.59
C GLY A 812 -27.87 0.58 55.29
N LYS A 813 -26.63 0.24 55.67
CA LYS A 813 -25.42 0.95 55.34
C LYS A 813 -24.36 0.03 54.73
N LEU A 814 -23.55 0.57 53.83
CA LEU A 814 -22.42 -0.16 53.26
C LEU A 814 -21.25 -0.17 54.25
N VAL A 815 -20.76 -1.36 54.55
CA VAL A 815 -19.62 -1.60 55.42
C VAL A 815 -18.47 -2.16 54.60
N PHE A 816 -17.27 -1.61 54.79
CA PHE A 816 -16.07 -1.99 54.05
C PHE A 816 -15.18 -2.84 54.96
N TYR A 817 -14.98 -4.09 54.64
CA TYR A 817 -14.08 -5.01 55.30
C TYR A 817 -12.75 -5.06 54.54
N ILE A 818 -11.65 -4.77 55.20
CA ILE A 818 -10.32 -4.78 54.61
C ILE A 818 -9.58 -5.96 55.26
N PHE A 819 -9.08 -6.85 54.43
CA PHE A 819 -8.29 -8.00 54.84
C PHE A 819 -6.88 -7.82 54.27
N GLU A 820 -5.90 -7.73 55.14
CA GLU A 820 -4.49 -7.70 54.77
C GLU A 820 -4.08 -9.08 54.25
N GLU A 821 -3.35 -9.15 53.12
CA GLU A 821 -2.73 -10.40 52.71
C GLU A 821 -1.48 -10.61 53.60
N ASP A 822 -1.42 -11.74 54.37
CA ASP A 822 -0.31 -12.14 55.28
C ASP A 822 1.01 -12.35 54.49
#